data_175df4e9c7bb0f1d9415d151ac1cfa89
#
_entry.id   175df4e9c7bb0f1d9415d151ac1cfa89
#
_cell.length_a   1.000
_cell.length_b   1.000
_cell.length_c   1.000
_cell.angle_alpha   90.00
_cell.angle_beta   90.00
_cell.angle_gamma   90.00
#
_symmetry.space_group_name_H-M   'P 1'
#
loop_
_entity.id
_entity.type
_entity.pdbx_description
1 polymer ?
#
loop_
_entity_poly.entity_id
_entity_poly.type
_entity_poly.pdbx_seq_one_letter_code
_entity_poly.pdbx_strand_id
1 'polypeptide(L)'
;MILFRRVLGEVRAAMALAPARPAWAAGLRAAIATVAPLTAAHLLGLGGAGTWMSLAGFGGALADRGGPYRARAGTIGALTVASAATVVLGTLAGSRPTAAVAVTLLVAVICSLARAYGNAGASVGGSALVTYVVALAFPSAALGEALSRAAYVGAGGLWAMLVALVLWPLQPYRPVRRAVAGAYRAIADYADELVGQSPVQPGIVRAAAVRTALEGARADLASMRRGRAGETGRGERLLVLDEIADQLFGHLIGIKDVVETIPPDARDPAAQAAHVAALSSFVVTARATADGIEAQEDAPPVVVPWRGDALRAVLARAVRSGGPSPDVVEQYQQAAGLLDRLAEYAAVGTATAAAVHRGGAVPGLESALEIEEAEPRPPVLAPLRAALRPDSLILRYAFRVGLVTAAAVALTAWLGLLRGYWVTLTAVLVLQPYAGLTSRRALQRVLGTVAGGVLTAALAALFHDMAAILALAFVFSGISVALLPLNYAVFSVFLTPTFVLLAEASAGEWDLAWLRILNTVLGGALALVGSRLLWPSPESARLPAGLVAAVEAVRRYLRRVVALFGDRSPQAGRSLRSARRDAGLAILNAEESFQRLLAEHRGGPGELEPLMALLTYARRVTASSSALALSRYAIGPTSPEALRPFAEAADAMLDDVGAAIAEGRSPGPWEVLPQPGEGQGPVPPLLRGRLSRLERQLRTLHDAAARWQAGEPVAPCAAGHGELEPAVATRVERSGE
;
A
#
# COMPACT_ATOMS: atom_id res chain seq x y z
N MET A 1 -24.28 -13.01 -26.52
CA MET A 1 -23.55 -13.93 -25.63
C MET A 1 -22.23 -13.36 -25.11
N ILE A 2 -21.37 -12.76 -25.95
CA ILE A 2 -20.08 -12.19 -25.57
C ILE A 2 -20.23 -11.02 -24.57
N LEU A 3 -21.18 -10.11 -24.81
CA LEU A 3 -21.45 -8.97 -23.90
C LEU A 3 -21.91 -9.44 -22.52
N PHE A 4 -22.79 -10.43 -22.47
CA PHE A 4 -23.28 -11.00 -21.20
C PHE A 4 -22.17 -11.68 -20.40
N ARG A 5 -21.30 -12.47 -21.04
CA ARG A 5 -20.13 -13.07 -20.38
C ARG A 5 -19.16 -12.02 -19.85
N ARG A 6 -18.96 -10.89 -20.56
CA ARG A 6 -18.13 -9.77 -20.08
C ARG A 6 -18.73 -9.08 -18.85
N VAL A 7 -20.04 -8.75 -18.90
CA VAL A 7 -20.73 -8.14 -17.76
C VAL A 7 -20.70 -9.08 -16.54
N LEU A 8 -20.94 -10.37 -16.73
CA LEU A 8 -20.87 -11.36 -15.66
C LEU A 8 -19.46 -11.46 -15.07
N GLY A 9 -18.43 -11.40 -15.91
CA GLY A 9 -17.02 -11.35 -15.49
C GLY A 9 -16.69 -10.12 -14.66
N GLU A 10 -17.14 -8.93 -15.08
CA GLU A 10 -16.94 -7.67 -14.35
C GLU A 10 -17.69 -7.69 -13.00
N VAL A 11 -18.92 -8.21 -12.96
CA VAL A 11 -19.69 -8.38 -11.72
C VAL A 11 -18.98 -9.33 -10.77
N ARG A 12 -18.52 -10.49 -11.27
CA ARG A 12 -17.76 -11.46 -10.45
C ARG A 12 -16.46 -10.86 -9.90
N ALA A 13 -15.72 -10.11 -10.72
CA ALA A 13 -14.51 -9.41 -10.31
C ALA A 13 -14.80 -8.29 -9.29
N ALA A 14 -15.90 -7.56 -9.45
CA ALA A 14 -16.33 -6.53 -8.50
C ALA A 14 -16.74 -7.11 -7.14
N MET A 15 -17.34 -8.32 -7.13
CA MET A 15 -17.78 -9.01 -5.91
C MET A 15 -16.67 -9.84 -5.26
N ALA A 16 -15.52 -10.03 -5.89
CA ALA A 16 -14.41 -10.79 -5.31
C ALA A 16 -13.94 -10.16 -3.99
N LEU A 17 -13.80 -11.00 -2.97
CA LEU A 17 -13.31 -10.59 -1.65
C LEU A 17 -11.80 -10.43 -1.67
N ALA A 18 -11.30 -9.34 -1.07
CA ALA A 18 -9.87 -9.19 -0.84
C ALA A 18 -9.38 -10.19 0.22
N PRO A 19 -8.15 -10.70 0.15
CA PRO A 19 -7.55 -11.58 1.15
C PRO A 19 -7.19 -10.80 2.43
N ALA A 20 -8.18 -10.13 3.03
CA ALA A 20 -8.05 -9.34 4.24
C ALA A 20 -8.88 -9.96 5.36
N ARG A 21 -8.61 -9.58 6.62
CA ARG A 21 -9.43 -10.00 7.75
C ARG A 21 -10.47 -8.93 8.08
N PRO A 22 -11.69 -9.33 8.51
CA PRO A 22 -12.70 -8.37 8.98
C PRO A 22 -12.17 -7.53 10.15
N ALA A 23 -12.44 -6.23 10.12
CA ALA A 23 -12.01 -5.28 11.15
C ALA A 23 -13.05 -5.12 12.27
N TRP A 24 -13.39 -6.19 12.99
CA TRP A 24 -14.48 -6.23 13.99
C TRP A 24 -14.37 -5.13 15.06
N ALA A 25 -13.14 -4.86 15.53
CA ALA A 25 -12.92 -3.78 16.51
C ALA A 25 -13.23 -2.38 15.95
N ALA A 26 -12.96 -2.14 14.67
CA ALA A 26 -13.34 -0.89 14.00
C ALA A 26 -14.85 -0.83 13.79
N GLY A 27 -15.47 -1.97 13.45
CA GLY A 27 -16.92 -2.10 13.33
C GLY A 27 -17.64 -1.76 14.64
N LEU A 28 -17.22 -2.35 15.76
CA LEU A 28 -17.82 -2.08 17.06
C LEU A 28 -17.68 -0.59 17.47
N ARG A 29 -16.51 0.01 17.23
CA ARG A 29 -16.33 1.45 17.47
C ARG A 29 -17.27 2.29 16.59
N ALA A 30 -17.44 1.92 15.33
CA ALA A 30 -18.36 2.62 14.42
C ALA A 30 -19.81 2.49 14.86
N ALA A 31 -20.24 1.32 15.32
CA ALA A 31 -21.57 1.09 15.85
C ALA A 31 -21.86 1.99 17.07
N ILE A 32 -20.94 2.02 18.03
CA ILE A 32 -21.05 2.87 19.23
C ILE A 32 -21.02 4.36 18.84
N ALA A 33 -20.10 4.77 17.97
CA ALA A 33 -19.97 6.16 17.55
C ALA A 33 -21.20 6.68 16.80
N THR A 34 -21.91 5.79 16.09
CA THR A 34 -23.07 6.13 15.27
C THR A 34 -24.36 6.13 16.11
N VAL A 35 -24.60 5.06 16.86
CA VAL A 35 -25.92 4.82 17.44
C VAL A 35 -26.08 5.41 18.84
N ALA A 36 -25.02 5.46 19.65
CA ALA A 36 -25.12 6.01 20.99
C ALA A 36 -25.59 7.50 21.03
N PRO A 37 -25.05 8.41 20.15
CA PRO A 37 -25.57 9.79 20.11
C PRO A 37 -27.04 9.86 19.67
N LEU A 38 -27.45 9.00 18.75
CA LEU A 38 -28.82 8.94 18.27
C LEU A 38 -29.77 8.46 19.35
N THR A 39 -29.41 7.40 20.07
CA THR A 39 -30.18 6.89 21.22
C THR A 39 -30.28 7.93 22.32
N ALA A 40 -29.17 8.58 22.65
CA ALA A 40 -29.18 9.66 23.67
C ALA A 40 -30.08 10.82 23.25
N ALA A 41 -30.01 11.26 22.01
CA ALA A 41 -30.86 12.33 21.50
C ALA A 41 -32.35 11.93 21.50
N HIS A 42 -32.67 10.69 21.18
CA HIS A 42 -34.04 10.16 21.26
C HIS A 42 -34.58 10.17 22.70
N LEU A 43 -33.80 9.65 23.64
CA LEU A 43 -34.19 9.61 25.07
C LEU A 43 -34.34 11.00 25.70
N LEU A 44 -33.53 11.97 25.24
CA LEU A 44 -33.54 13.35 25.72
C LEU A 44 -34.53 14.25 24.97
N GLY A 45 -35.26 13.73 23.97
CA GLY A 45 -36.23 14.52 23.19
C GLY A 45 -35.59 15.59 22.31
N LEU A 46 -34.31 15.45 21.92
CA LEU A 46 -33.57 16.45 21.15
C LEU A 46 -33.87 16.43 19.63
N GLY A 47 -34.88 15.70 19.19
CA GLY A 47 -35.30 15.63 17.78
C GLY A 47 -34.19 15.32 16.79
N GLY A 48 -34.06 16.14 15.73
CA GLY A 48 -33.09 15.94 14.66
C GLY A 48 -31.59 16.08 15.03
N ALA A 49 -31.27 16.52 16.27
CA ALA A 49 -29.88 16.66 16.73
C ALA A 49 -29.12 15.35 16.67
N GLY A 50 -29.76 14.21 17.02
CA GLY A 50 -29.18 12.88 16.99
C GLY A 50 -28.69 12.44 15.61
N THR A 51 -29.38 12.82 14.55
CA THR A 51 -28.99 12.51 13.17
C THR A 51 -27.66 13.18 12.79
N TRP A 52 -27.48 14.46 13.14
CA TRP A 52 -26.24 15.20 12.87
C TRP A 52 -25.09 14.67 13.71
N MET A 53 -25.31 14.35 14.97
CA MET A 53 -24.32 13.74 15.85
C MET A 53 -23.91 12.34 15.35
N SER A 54 -24.88 11.52 14.93
CA SER A 54 -24.67 10.18 14.39
C SER A 54 -23.87 10.21 13.08
N LEU A 55 -24.22 11.13 12.17
CA LEU A 55 -23.49 11.30 10.90
C LEU A 55 -22.01 11.64 11.13
N ALA A 56 -21.72 12.56 12.04
CA ALA A 56 -20.37 12.93 12.42
C ALA A 56 -19.65 11.79 13.16
N GLY A 57 -20.35 11.07 14.02
CA GLY A 57 -19.86 9.89 14.72
C GLY A 57 -19.41 8.79 13.77
N PHE A 58 -20.26 8.45 12.80
CA PHE A 58 -19.94 7.48 11.74
C PHE A 58 -18.76 7.95 10.88
N GLY A 59 -18.77 9.21 10.43
CA GLY A 59 -17.67 9.80 9.65
C GLY A 59 -16.35 9.75 10.40
N GLY A 60 -16.33 10.06 11.70
CA GLY A 60 -15.17 9.98 12.57
C GLY A 60 -14.64 8.55 12.72
N ALA A 61 -15.53 7.56 12.89
CA ALA A 61 -15.17 6.16 12.98
C ALA A 61 -14.61 5.62 11.63
N LEU A 62 -15.15 6.07 10.51
CA LEU A 62 -14.68 5.69 9.17
C LEU A 62 -13.32 6.33 8.82
N ALA A 63 -13.06 7.54 9.33
CA ALA A 63 -11.77 8.22 9.18
C ALA A 63 -10.67 7.65 10.09
N ASP A 64 -11.06 6.90 11.15
CA ASP A 64 -10.14 6.23 12.07
C ASP A 64 -9.52 4.97 11.43
N ARG A 65 -8.43 5.15 10.70
CA ARG A 65 -7.70 4.06 10.02
C ARG A 65 -6.70 3.33 10.92
N GLY A 66 -6.69 3.61 12.22
CA GLY A 66 -5.67 3.11 13.14
C GLY A 66 -4.38 3.96 13.09
N GLY A 67 -3.28 3.39 13.58
CA GLY A 67 -2.02 4.11 13.73
C GLY A 67 -1.88 4.83 15.08
N PRO A 68 -0.88 5.70 15.24
CA PRO A 68 -0.61 6.41 16.49
C PRO A 68 -1.77 7.31 16.92
N TYR A 69 -2.09 7.30 18.20
CA TYR A 69 -3.25 8.02 18.75
C TYR A 69 -3.29 9.52 18.40
N ARG A 70 -2.12 10.14 18.30
CA ARG A 70 -2.02 11.56 17.95
C ARG A 70 -2.38 11.84 16.49
N ALA A 71 -2.01 10.95 15.58
CA ALA A 71 -2.40 11.04 14.18
C ALA A 71 -3.91 10.80 14.03
N ARG A 72 -4.47 9.84 14.79
CA ARG A 72 -5.91 9.57 14.85
C ARG A 72 -6.68 10.78 15.39
N ALA A 73 -6.23 11.35 16.53
CA ALA A 73 -6.81 12.55 17.11
C ALA A 73 -6.76 13.74 16.14
N GLY A 74 -5.63 13.94 15.47
CA GLY A 74 -5.48 14.99 14.45
C GLY A 74 -6.42 14.79 13.26
N THR A 75 -6.58 13.57 12.77
CA THR A 75 -7.46 13.25 11.65
C THR A 75 -8.94 13.43 12.03
N ILE A 76 -9.36 12.89 13.17
CA ILE A 76 -10.76 13.02 13.64
C ILE A 76 -11.05 14.49 13.99
N GLY A 77 -10.13 15.21 14.64
CA GLY A 77 -10.28 16.63 14.96
C GLY A 77 -10.38 17.50 13.70
N ALA A 78 -9.51 17.30 12.72
CA ALA A 78 -9.58 18.01 11.45
C ALA A 78 -10.89 17.72 10.70
N LEU A 79 -11.34 16.45 10.72
CA LEU A 79 -12.64 16.07 10.15
C LEU A 79 -13.80 16.79 10.86
N THR A 80 -13.79 16.82 12.19
CA THR A 80 -14.83 17.48 13.00
C THR A 80 -14.96 18.96 12.63
N VAL A 81 -13.83 19.67 12.59
CA VAL A 81 -13.80 21.09 12.21
C VAL A 81 -14.25 21.30 10.77
N ALA A 82 -13.75 20.52 9.82
CA ALA A 82 -14.10 20.60 8.40
C ALA A 82 -15.60 20.29 8.20
N SER A 83 -16.14 19.25 8.87
CA SER A 83 -17.55 18.88 8.78
C SER A 83 -18.46 19.95 9.41
N ALA A 84 -18.09 20.53 10.53
CA ALA A 84 -18.84 21.63 11.14
C ALA A 84 -18.89 22.86 10.21
N ALA A 85 -17.77 23.23 9.59
CA ALA A 85 -17.73 24.33 8.62
C ALA A 85 -18.58 24.03 7.37
N THR A 86 -18.47 22.81 6.82
CA THR A 86 -19.22 22.43 5.61
C THR A 86 -20.72 22.29 5.87
N VAL A 87 -21.16 21.90 7.06
CA VAL A 87 -22.58 21.88 7.45
C VAL A 87 -23.17 23.29 7.43
N VAL A 88 -22.47 24.29 7.96
CA VAL A 88 -22.93 25.69 7.89
C VAL A 88 -23.09 26.12 6.44
N LEU A 89 -22.06 25.88 5.62
CA LEU A 89 -22.09 26.25 4.21
C LEU A 89 -23.23 25.55 3.45
N GLY A 90 -23.41 24.24 3.67
CA GLY A 90 -24.46 23.45 3.01
C GLY A 90 -25.87 23.89 3.42
N THR A 91 -26.10 24.13 4.71
CA THR A 91 -27.38 24.57 5.23
C THR A 91 -27.80 25.92 4.63
N LEU A 92 -26.89 26.89 4.59
CA LEU A 92 -27.14 28.22 4.05
C LEU A 92 -27.26 28.25 2.53
N ALA A 93 -26.35 27.52 1.83
CA ALA A 93 -26.33 27.49 0.37
C ALA A 93 -27.57 26.81 -0.21
N GLY A 94 -28.12 25.80 0.45
CA GLY A 94 -29.30 25.06 0.00
C GLY A 94 -30.56 25.89 -0.12
N SER A 95 -30.63 27.06 0.54
CA SER A 95 -31.80 27.97 0.49
C SER A 95 -31.96 28.66 -0.89
N ARG A 96 -30.91 28.67 -1.72
CA ARG A 96 -30.92 29.33 -3.07
C ARG A 96 -30.31 28.39 -4.09
N PRO A 97 -31.05 27.93 -5.13
CA PRO A 97 -30.55 26.93 -6.10
C PRO A 97 -29.25 27.35 -6.80
N THR A 98 -29.11 28.61 -7.22
CA THR A 98 -27.89 29.11 -7.87
C THR A 98 -26.70 29.12 -6.92
N ALA A 99 -26.90 29.57 -5.68
CA ALA A 99 -25.87 29.53 -4.64
C ALA A 99 -25.48 28.08 -4.30
N ALA A 100 -26.47 27.15 -4.23
CA ALA A 100 -26.23 25.74 -3.98
C ALA A 100 -25.22 25.14 -5.00
N VAL A 101 -25.41 25.41 -6.30
CA VAL A 101 -24.52 24.91 -7.37
C VAL A 101 -23.12 25.53 -7.24
N ALA A 102 -23.01 26.86 -7.10
CA ALA A 102 -21.73 27.55 -7.05
C ALA A 102 -20.90 27.19 -5.80
N VAL A 103 -21.56 27.16 -4.62
CA VAL A 103 -20.90 26.79 -3.36
C VAL A 103 -20.52 25.30 -3.37
N THR A 104 -21.35 24.44 -3.96
CA THR A 104 -21.00 22.99 -4.12
C THR A 104 -19.74 22.82 -4.92
N LEU A 105 -19.59 23.54 -6.07
CA LEU A 105 -18.37 23.49 -6.87
C LEU A 105 -17.14 23.83 -6.01
N LEU A 106 -17.19 24.96 -5.31
CA LEU A 106 -16.08 25.45 -4.48
C LEU A 106 -15.73 24.48 -3.35
N VAL A 107 -16.73 24.07 -2.56
CA VAL A 107 -16.54 23.16 -1.41
C VAL A 107 -16.01 21.81 -1.88
N ALA A 108 -16.56 21.26 -2.97
CA ALA A 108 -16.10 19.98 -3.49
C ALA A 108 -14.65 20.03 -4.00
N VAL A 109 -14.23 21.12 -4.64
CA VAL A 109 -12.82 21.32 -5.03
C VAL A 109 -11.92 21.41 -3.81
N ILE A 110 -12.25 22.26 -2.83
CA ILE A 110 -11.45 22.43 -1.59
C ILE A 110 -11.32 21.11 -0.83
N CYS A 111 -12.44 20.42 -0.58
CA CYS A 111 -12.45 19.14 0.10
C CYS A 111 -11.62 18.08 -0.64
N SER A 112 -11.65 18.07 -1.98
CA SER A 112 -10.89 17.12 -2.78
C SER A 112 -9.39 17.43 -2.79
N LEU A 113 -8.98 18.69 -2.71
CA LEU A 113 -7.58 19.10 -2.57
C LEU A 113 -6.95 18.64 -1.25
N ALA A 114 -7.72 18.37 -0.22
CA ALA A 114 -7.22 17.78 1.03
C ALA A 114 -6.47 16.46 0.81
N ARG A 115 -6.72 15.75 -0.31
CA ARG A 115 -5.98 14.56 -0.74
C ARG A 115 -4.47 14.81 -0.91
N ALA A 116 -4.03 16.04 -1.10
CA ALA A 116 -2.61 16.41 -1.13
C ALA A 116 -1.86 15.98 0.15
N TYR A 117 -2.57 15.86 1.26
CA TYR A 117 -2.04 15.38 2.54
C TYR A 117 -2.18 13.85 2.73
N GLY A 118 -2.26 13.11 1.63
CA GLY A 118 -2.32 11.65 1.63
C GLY A 118 -3.70 11.11 2.05
N ASN A 119 -3.69 9.86 2.54
CA ASN A 119 -4.94 9.13 2.85
C ASN A 119 -5.76 9.75 4.00
N ALA A 120 -5.09 10.36 4.99
CA ALA A 120 -5.77 11.05 6.08
C ALA A 120 -6.53 12.29 5.55
N GLY A 121 -5.86 13.12 4.74
CA GLY A 121 -6.47 14.26 4.09
C GLY A 121 -7.62 13.87 3.15
N ALA A 122 -7.46 12.78 2.39
CA ALA A 122 -8.52 12.26 1.53
C ALA A 122 -9.77 11.81 2.33
N SER A 123 -9.56 11.22 3.52
CA SER A 123 -10.67 10.83 4.41
C SER A 123 -11.38 12.06 5.01
N VAL A 124 -10.61 13.04 5.46
CA VAL A 124 -11.15 14.30 6.01
C VAL A 124 -11.97 15.03 4.94
N GLY A 125 -11.39 15.28 3.77
CA GLY A 125 -12.08 15.99 2.70
C GLY A 125 -13.31 15.23 2.17
N GLY A 126 -13.19 13.92 1.97
CA GLY A 126 -14.29 13.07 1.50
C GLY A 126 -15.48 13.06 2.46
N SER A 127 -15.23 12.87 3.76
CA SER A 127 -16.29 12.85 4.78
C SER A 127 -16.89 14.22 5.02
N ALA A 128 -16.10 15.30 5.00
CA ALA A 128 -16.60 16.67 5.09
C ALA A 128 -17.50 17.01 3.88
N LEU A 129 -17.15 16.58 2.68
CA LEU A 129 -17.98 16.76 1.49
C LEU A 129 -19.29 15.97 1.58
N VAL A 130 -19.29 14.76 2.12
CA VAL A 130 -20.50 13.99 2.42
C VAL A 130 -21.40 14.75 3.38
N THR A 131 -20.85 15.29 4.46
CA THR A 131 -21.60 16.08 5.44
C THR A 131 -22.18 17.36 4.81
N TYR A 132 -21.43 18.02 3.93
CA TYR A 132 -21.90 19.15 3.13
C TYR A 132 -23.13 18.79 2.29
N VAL A 133 -23.06 17.68 1.53
CA VAL A 133 -24.15 17.23 0.64
C VAL A 133 -25.41 16.89 1.45
N VAL A 134 -25.24 16.26 2.60
CA VAL A 134 -26.37 16.01 3.50
C VAL A 134 -26.96 17.32 4.02
N ALA A 135 -26.14 18.29 4.43
CA ALA A 135 -26.62 19.60 4.92
C ALA A 135 -27.35 20.39 3.83
N LEU A 136 -26.90 20.28 2.58
CA LEU A 136 -27.55 20.92 1.43
C LEU A 136 -28.99 20.43 1.20
N ALA A 137 -29.28 19.17 1.60
CA ALA A 137 -30.60 18.56 1.48
C ALA A 137 -31.61 19.07 2.54
N PHE A 138 -31.11 19.73 3.57
CA PHE A 138 -31.93 20.30 4.65
C PHE A 138 -31.67 21.82 4.74
N PRO A 139 -32.12 22.61 3.74
CA PRO A 139 -31.80 24.03 3.67
C PRO A 139 -32.46 24.84 4.79
N SER A 140 -31.74 25.85 5.26
CA SER A 140 -32.28 26.89 6.11
C SER A 140 -31.54 28.20 5.86
N ALA A 141 -32.26 29.29 5.81
CA ALA A 141 -31.69 30.63 5.74
C ALA A 141 -31.27 31.21 7.11
N ALA A 142 -31.67 30.56 8.19
CA ALA A 142 -31.35 30.98 9.54
C ALA A 142 -29.95 30.56 9.97
N LEU A 143 -29.07 31.53 10.21
CA LEU A 143 -27.70 31.28 10.68
C LEU A 143 -27.68 30.48 12.02
N GLY A 144 -28.65 30.79 12.93
CA GLY A 144 -28.78 30.08 14.21
C GLY A 144 -28.99 28.57 14.04
N GLU A 145 -29.80 28.15 13.04
CA GLU A 145 -30.00 26.75 12.72
C GLU A 145 -28.77 26.11 12.12
N ALA A 146 -28.07 26.80 11.22
CA ALA A 146 -26.82 26.33 10.65
C ALA A 146 -25.73 26.13 11.73
N LEU A 147 -25.62 27.04 12.68
CA LEU A 147 -24.68 26.95 13.80
C LEU A 147 -25.08 25.86 14.81
N SER A 148 -26.37 25.66 15.09
CA SER A 148 -26.81 24.55 15.96
C SER A 148 -26.49 23.19 15.34
N ARG A 149 -26.70 23.01 14.03
CA ARG A 149 -26.28 21.79 13.31
C ARG A 149 -24.78 21.59 13.37
N ALA A 150 -23.99 22.65 13.19
CA ALA A 150 -22.53 22.58 13.32
C ALA A 150 -22.11 22.19 14.75
N ALA A 151 -22.77 22.67 15.75
CA ALA A 151 -22.54 22.27 17.15
C ALA A 151 -22.86 20.79 17.39
N TYR A 152 -23.96 20.26 16.82
CA TYR A 152 -24.26 18.81 16.88
C TYR A 152 -23.24 17.97 16.14
N VAL A 153 -22.80 18.39 14.96
CA VAL A 153 -21.69 17.73 14.22
C VAL A 153 -20.40 17.77 15.04
N GLY A 154 -20.11 18.90 15.69
CA GLY A 154 -18.99 19.04 16.61
C GLY A 154 -19.06 18.06 17.77
N ALA A 155 -20.22 17.96 18.42
CA ALA A 155 -20.48 17.03 19.53
C ALA A 155 -20.32 15.56 19.08
N GLY A 156 -20.86 15.19 17.91
CA GLY A 156 -20.71 13.85 17.33
C GLY A 156 -19.26 13.50 16.98
N GLY A 157 -18.50 14.47 16.45
CA GLY A 157 -17.07 14.29 16.18
C GLY A 157 -16.23 14.15 17.45
N LEU A 158 -16.53 14.93 18.49
CA LEU A 158 -15.90 14.78 19.81
C LEU A 158 -16.25 13.43 20.45
N TRP A 159 -17.50 12.97 20.30
CA TRP A 159 -17.90 11.64 20.72
C TRP A 159 -17.11 10.53 19.99
N ALA A 160 -16.99 10.64 18.67
CA ALA A 160 -16.17 9.70 17.90
C ALA A 160 -14.70 9.70 18.37
N MET A 161 -14.16 10.87 18.69
CA MET A 161 -12.82 11.00 19.26
C MET A 161 -12.72 10.34 20.63
N LEU A 162 -13.71 10.53 21.51
CA LEU A 162 -13.77 9.85 22.80
C LEU A 162 -13.80 8.33 22.66
N VAL A 163 -14.67 7.81 21.79
CA VAL A 163 -14.77 6.37 21.50
C VAL A 163 -13.46 5.82 20.94
N ALA A 164 -12.83 6.55 20.02
CA ALA A 164 -11.61 6.10 19.36
C ALA A 164 -10.36 6.13 20.26
N LEU A 165 -10.27 7.09 21.19
CA LEU A 165 -9.06 7.37 21.96
C LEU A 165 -9.15 6.99 23.44
N VAL A 166 -10.34 7.01 24.04
CA VAL A 166 -10.51 6.83 25.50
C VAL A 166 -11.21 5.51 25.84
N LEU A 167 -12.35 5.20 25.20
CA LEU A 167 -13.11 3.98 25.51
C LEU A 167 -12.41 2.69 25.00
N TRP A 168 -11.48 2.81 24.08
CA TRP A 168 -10.61 1.70 23.66
C TRP A 168 -9.26 1.82 24.38
N PRO A 169 -8.67 0.75 24.94
CA PRO A 169 -7.48 0.84 25.80
C PRO A 169 -6.35 1.68 25.20
N LEU A 170 -5.92 2.70 25.94
CA LEU A 170 -4.84 3.62 25.57
C LEU A 170 -3.49 2.89 25.61
N GLN A 171 -3.07 2.33 24.48
CA GLN A 171 -1.73 1.76 24.30
C GLN A 171 -1.00 2.53 23.19
N PRO A 172 -0.36 3.65 23.49
CA PRO A 172 0.17 4.59 22.49
C PRO A 172 1.21 3.99 21.55
N TYR A 173 1.92 2.95 21.99
CA TYR A 173 2.93 2.25 21.18
C TYR A 173 2.40 1.02 20.45
N ARG A 174 1.20 0.54 20.77
CA ARG A 174 0.66 -0.70 20.20
C ARG A 174 0.52 -0.68 18.67
N PRO A 175 0.02 0.40 18.03
CA PRO A 175 -0.04 0.47 16.56
C PRO A 175 1.35 0.37 15.92
N VAL A 176 2.32 1.13 16.44
CA VAL A 176 3.69 1.15 15.93
C VAL A 176 4.39 -0.19 16.17
N ARG A 177 4.24 -0.79 17.37
CA ARG A 177 4.77 -2.13 17.65
C ARG A 177 4.20 -3.17 16.68
N ARG A 178 2.90 -3.12 16.39
CA ARG A 178 2.27 -4.01 15.41
C ARG A 178 2.79 -3.80 13.99
N ALA A 179 3.04 -2.56 13.60
CA ALA A 179 3.60 -2.26 12.30
C ALA A 179 5.03 -2.81 12.17
N VAL A 180 5.89 -2.57 13.17
CA VAL A 180 7.26 -3.10 13.20
C VAL A 180 7.25 -4.64 13.27
N ALA A 181 6.43 -5.24 14.14
CA ALA A 181 6.29 -6.69 14.21
C ALA A 181 5.76 -7.29 12.90
N GLY A 182 4.86 -6.56 12.22
CA GLY A 182 4.37 -6.91 10.88
C GLY A 182 5.49 -6.99 9.85
N ALA A 183 6.46 -6.08 9.90
CA ALA A 183 7.65 -6.12 9.04
C ALA A 183 8.50 -7.37 9.29
N TYR A 184 8.74 -7.73 10.56
CA TYR A 184 9.46 -8.97 10.91
C TYR A 184 8.73 -10.23 10.44
N ARG A 185 7.39 -10.28 10.56
CA ARG A 185 6.59 -11.40 10.03
C ARG A 185 6.67 -11.49 8.51
N ALA A 186 6.58 -10.35 7.81
CA ALA A 186 6.72 -10.34 6.36
C ALA A 186 8.11 -10.81 5.91
N ILE A 187 9.17 -10.44 6.65
CA ILE A 187 10.54 -10.92 6.42
C ILE A 187 10.63 -12.44 6.68
N ALA A 188 10.01 -12.93 7.75
CA ALA A 188 9.95 -14.36 8.04
C ALA A 188 9.24 -15.14 6.92
N ASP A 189 8.12 -14.63 6.43
CA ASP A 189 7.36 -15.25 5.34
C ASP A 189 8.14 -15.23 4.01
N TYR A 190 8.94 -14.17 3.77
CA TYR A 190 9.85 -14.12 2.64
C TYR A 190 10.99 -15.14 2.75
N ALA A 191 11.58 -15.29 3.94
CA ALA A 191 12.62 -16.28 4.20
C ALA A 191 12.08 -17.72 4.09
N ASP A 192 10.86 -17.96 4.55
CA ASP A 192 10.16 -19.25 4.48
C ASP A 192 9.93 -19.68 3.02
N GLU A 193 9.65 -18.72 2.13
CA GLU A 193 9.58 -18.99 0.68
C GLU A 193 10.93 -19.41 0.10
N LEU A 194 12.05 -18.82 0.59
CA LEU A 194 13.39 -19.22 0.16
C LEU A 194 13.74 -20.64 0.60
N VAL A 195 13.17 -21.12 1.71
CA VAL A 195 13.31 -22.49 2.21
C VAL A 195 12.50 -23.48 1.37
N GLY A 196 11.27 -23.10 1.02
CA GLY A 196 10.27 -24.04 0.48
C GLY A 196 10.46 -24.46 -0.99
N GLN A 197 11.38 -23.86 -1.76
CA GLN A 197 11.62 -24.14 -3.19
C GLN A 197 10.34 -24.34 -4.02
N SER A 198 9.23 -23.75 -3.62
CA SER A 198 7.95 -23.97 -4.26
C SER A 198 7.82 -23.15 -5.56
N PRO A 199 7.62 -23.79 -6.72
CA PRO A 199 7.51 -23.11 -8.01
C PRO A 199 6.19 -22.36 -8.21
N VAL A 200 5.29 -22.38 -7.23
CA VAL A 200 3.86 -22.03 -7.41
C VAL A 200 3.53 -20.53 -7.23
N GLN A 201 4.42 -19.72 -6.63
CA GLN A 201 4.23 -18.25 -6.62
C GLN A 201 5.57 -17.53 -6.74
N PRO A 202 5.70 -16.56 -7.67
CA PRO A 202 6.96 -15.85 -7.83
C PRO A 202 7.28 -15.04 -6.57
N GLY A 203 8.50 -15.16 -6.03
CA GLY A 203 9.04 -14.42 -4.88
C GLY A 203 8.98 -12.89 -4.96
N ILE A 204 8.40 -12.39 -6.01
CA ILE A 204 8.05 -11.03 -6.36
C ILE A 204 7.01 -10.46 -5.40
N VAL A 205 5.94 -11.21 -5.13
CA VAL A 205 4.79 -10.74 -4.33
C VAL A 205 5.20 -10.56 -2.86
N ARG A 206 6.01 -11.47 -2.32
CA ARG A 206 6.42 -11.40 -0.91
C ARG A 206 7.49 -10.34 -0.65
N ALA A 207 8.43 -10.15 -1.57
CA ALA A 207 9.40 -9.06 -1.46
C ALA A 207 8.73 -7.68 -1.49
N ALA A 208 7.68 -7.49 -2.30
CA ALA A 208 6.85 -6.29 -2.29
C ALA A 208 6.09 -6.13 -0.96
N ALA A 209 5.57 -7.23 -0.40
CA ALA A 209 4.90 -7.23 0.90
C ALA A 209 5.84 -6.80 2.05
N VAL A 210 7.09 -7.27 2.05
CA VAL A 210 8.12 -6.83 3.02
C VAL A 210 8.36 -5.34 2.91
N ARG A 211 8.55 -4.80 1.69
CA ARG A 211 8.76 -3.36 1.49
C ARG A 211 7.58 -2.53 1.97
N THR A 212 6.36 -2.96 1.63
CA THR A 212 5.13 -2.28 2.08
C THR A 212 5.02 -2.28 3.60
N ALA A 213 5.39 -3.38 4.27
CA ALA A 213 5.37 -3.48 5.72
C ALA A 213 6.43 -2.58 6.37
N LEU A 214 7.65 -2.53 5.83
CA LEU A 214 8.73 -1.64 6.29
C LEU A 214 8.34 -0.16 6.14
N GLU A 215 7.82 0.24 4.99
CA GLU A 215 7.40 1.63 4.76
C GLU A 215 6.20 2.01 5.64
N GLY A 216 5.28 1.08 5.87
CA GLY A 216 4.17 1.26 6.83
C GLY A 216 4.68 1.48 8.26
N ALA A 217 5.65 0.70 8.71
CA ALA A 217 6.27 0.84 10.02
C ALA A 217 6.99 2.20 10.16
N ARG A 218 7.75 2.61 9.14
CA ARG A 218 8.42 3.93 9.08
C ARG A 218 7.43 5.09 9.14
N ALA A 219 6.34 5.01 8.38
CA ALA A 219 5.30 6.05 8.38
C ALA A 219 4.67 6.21 9.77
N ASP A 220 4.38 5.10 10.45
CA ASP A 220 3.83 5.08 11.80
C ASP A 220 4.85 5.62 12.83
N LEU A 221 6.12 5.22 12.74
CA LEU A 221 7.22 5.75 13.56
C LEU A 221 7.40 7.25 13.35
N ALA A 222 7.46 7.72 12.11
CA ALA A 222 7.57 9.14 11.77
C ALA A 222 6.40 9.96 12.29
N SER A 223 5.18 9.43 12.27
CA SER A 223 4.00 10.10 12.82
C SER A 223 4.05 10.19 14.35
N MET A 224 4.64 9.20 15.02
CA MET A 224 4.83 9.20 16.48
C MET A 224 5.87 10.24 16.92
N ARG A 225 7.01 10.36 16.21
CA ARG A 225 8.06 11.34 16.48
C ARG A 225 7.57 12.79 16.38
N ARG A 226 6.70 13.07 15.41
CA ARG A 226 6.11 14.42 15.18
C ARG A 226 5.34 14.96 16.38
N GLY A 227 5.08 14.17 17.37
CA GLY A 227 4.20 14.48 18.48
C GLY A 227 4.83 14.66 19.83
N ARG A 228 6.11 14.38 20.05
CA ARG A 228 6.76 14.47 21.36
C ARG A 228 8.04 15.28 21.28
N ALA A 229 8.15 16.26 22.16
CA ALA A 229 9.42 16.89 22.49
C ALA A 229 10.17 15.90 23.42
N GLY A 230 11.23 15.28 22.91
CA GLY A 230 12.02 14.26 23.61
C GLY A 230 11.68 12.84 23.14
N GLU A 231 12.69 12.13 22.67
CA GLU A 231 12.60 10.71 22.33
C GLU A 231 12.52 9.92 23.63
N THR A 232 11.53 9.04 23.75
CA THR A 232 11.52 8.08 24.85
C THR A 232 12.32 6.85 24.40
N GLY A 233 13.08 6.23 25.30
CA GLY A 233 13.89 5.05 24.95
C GLY A 233 13.13 3.88 24.31
N ARG A 234 11.78 3.86 24.40
CA ARG A 234 10.91 2.93 23.66
C ARG A 234 10.78 3.29 22.19
N GLY A 235 10.69 4.59 21.87
CA GLY A 235 10.59 5.06 20.49
C GLY A 235 11.89 4.82 19.72
N GLU A 236 13.03 5.06 20.37
CA GLU A 236 14.36 4.78 19.82
C GLU A 236 14.53 3.29 19.49
N ARG A 237 14.11 2.39 20.38
CA ARG A 237 14.23 0.95 20.15
C ARG A 237 13.36 0.47 18.99
N LEU A 238 12.17 1.01 18.82
CA LEU A 238 11.33 0.69 17.67
C LEU A 238 11.93 1.19 16.36
N LEU A 239 12.61 2.33 16.35
CA LEU A 239 13.39 2.81 15.20
C LEU A 239 14.55 1.87 14.86
N VAL A 240 15.29 1.45 15.89
CA VAL A 240 16.37 0.48 15.75
C VAL A 240 15.86 -0.83 15.18
N LEU A 241 14.75 -1.33 15.68
CA LEU A 241 14.14 -2.56 15.17
C LEU A 241 13.70 -2.44 13.70
N ASP A 242 13.18 -1.28 13.29
CA ASP A 242 12.85 -1.03 11.88
C ASP A 242 14.09 -1.01 10.99
N GLU A 243 15.18 -0.36 11.44
CA GLU A 243 16.44 -0.36 10.69
C GLU A 243 17.07 -1.76 10.61
N ILE A 244 17.02 -2.55 11.70
CA ILE A 244 17.48 -3.94 11.70
C ILE A 244 16.64 -4.76 10.72
N ALA A 245 15.33 -4.58 10.71
CA ALA A 245 14.44 -5.28 9.77
C ALA A 245 14.83 -5.01 8.31
N ASP A 246 15.17 -3.75 7.99
CA ASP A 246 15.66 -3.40 6.65
C ASP A 246 17.00 -4.08 6.31
N GLN A 247 17.93 -4.17 7.28
CA GLN A 247 19.18 -4.89 7.10
C GLN A 247 18.97 -6.39 6.92
N LEU A 248 18.12 -7.02 7.72
CA LEU A 248 17.76 -8.44 7.59
C LEU A 248 17.19 -8.74 6.19
N PHE A 249 16.29 -7.90 5.71
CA PHE A 249 15.73 -8.06 4.38
C PHE A 249 16.79 -7.91 3.28
N GLY A 250 17.71 -6.94 3.40
CA GLY A 250 18.82 -6.78 2.47
C GLY A 250 19.73 -8.02 2.40
N HIS A 251 20.05 -8.62 3.55
CA HIS A 251 20.89 -9.83 3.61
C HIS A 251 20.19 -11.06 3.01
N LEU A 252 18.88 -11.23 3.25
CA LEU A 252 18.08 -12.30 2.61
C LEU A 252 18.06 -12.18 1.08
N ILE A 253 17.93 -10.96 0.55
CA ILE A 253 18.04 -10.72 -0.89
C ILE A 253 19.44 -11.13 -1.39
N GLY A 254 20.49 -10.75 -0.65
CA GLY A 254 21.87 -11.12 -0.97
C GLY A 254 22.10 -12.63 -0.97
N ILE A 255 21.60 -13.34 0.04
CA ILE A 255 21.67 -14.80 0.15
C ILE A 255 20.96 -15.47 -1.04
N LYS A 256 19.73 -15.03 -1.34
CA LYS A 256 18.97 -15.52 -2.49
C LYS A 256 19.77 -15.37 -3.78
N ASP A 257 20.31 -14.18 -4.01
CA ASP A 257 21.08 -13.88 -5.22
C ASP A 257 22.32 -14.78 -5.36
N VAL A 258 23.04 -15.04 -4.25
CA VAL A 258 24.19 -15.97 -4.23
C VAL A 258 23.77 -17.39 -4.61
N VAL A 259 22.74 -17.92 -3.93
CA VAL A 259 22.31 -19.31 -4.10
C VAL A 259 21.70 -19.55 -5.48
N GLU A 260 21.00 -18.57 -6.05
CA GLU A 260 20.47 -18.65 -7.42
C GLU A 260 21.57 -18.69 -8.51
N THR A 261 22.79 -18.21 -8.21
CA THR A 261 23.92 -18.34 -9.18
C THR A 261 24.47 -19.75 -9.26
N ILE A 262 24.24 -20.61 -8.28
CA ILE A 262 24.68 -21.98 -8.29
C ILE A 262 23.76 -22.80 -9.20
N PRO A 263 24.25 -23.37 -10.31
CA PRO A 263 23.45 -24.22 -11.19
C PRO A 263 22.80 -25.35 -10.38
N PRO A 264 21.55 -25.74 -10.67
CA PRO A 264 20.84 -26.75 -9.91
C PRO A 264 21.56 -28.12 -9.84
N ASP A 265 22.22 -28.49 -10.92
CA ASP A 265 23.02 -29.71 -11.11
C ASP A 265 24.36 -29.68 -10.36
N ALA A 266 24.87 -28.48 -10.06
CA ALA A 266 26.12 -28.27 -9.33
C ALA A 266 25.93 -28.12 -7.83
N ARG A 267 24.69 -28.11 -7.33
CA ARG A 267 24.38 -27.90 -5.91
C ARG A 267 24.73 -29.16 -5.11
N ASP A 268 25.57 -28.99 -4.09
CA ASP A 268 25.83 -30.05 -3.10
C ASP A 268 24.61 -30.24 -2.17
N PRO A 269 24.03 -31.45 -2.09
CA PRO A 269 22.82 -31.68 -1.31
C PRO A 269 22.98 -31.40 0.19
N ALA A 270 24.19 -31.69 0.75
CA ALA A 270 24.44 -31.47 2.16
C ALA A 270 24.64 -29.97 2.48
N ALA A 271 25.30 -29.24 1.60
CA ALA A 271 25.43 -27.78 1.70
C ALA A 271 24.06 -27.10 1.57
N GLN A 272 23.24 -27.56 0.64
CA GLN A 272 21.87 -27.06 0.49
C GLN A 272 21.01 -27.34 1.74
N ALA A 273 21.08 -28.54 2.31
CA ALA A 273 20.38 -28.87 3.54
C ALA A 273 20.82 -28.00 4.74
N ALA A 274 22.13 -27.75 4.89
CA ALA A 274 22.66 -26.87 5.91
C ALA A 274 22.20 -25.42 5.74
N HIS A 275 22.15 -24.93 4.51
CA HIS A 275 21.64 -23.61 4.16
C HIS A 275 20.15 -23.46 4.49
N VAL A 276 19.34 -24.43 4.08
CA VAL A 276 17.89 -24.47 4.34
C VAL A 276 17.62 -24.54 5.86
N ALA A 277 18.39 -25.33 6.60
CA ALA A 277 18.27 -25.42 8.07
C ALA A 277 18.56 -24.07 8.77
N ALA A 278 19.58 -23.33 8.30
CA ALA A 278 19.90 -22.01 8.81
C ALA A 278 18.76 -21.00 8.55
N LEU A 279 18.21 -20.98 7.32
CA LEU A 279 17.09 -20.11 6.99
C LEU A 279 15.81 -20.47 7.74
N SER A 280 15.51 -21.78 7.91
CA SER A 280 14.36 -22.22 8.71
C SER A 280 14.48 -21.78 10.18
N SER A 281 15.68 -21.83 10.74
CA SER A 281 15.95 -21.33 12.10
C SER A 281 15.82 -19.79 12.17
N PHE A 282 16.21 -19.09 11.11
CA PHE A 282 15.96 -17.64 10.99
C PHE A 282 14.45 -17.31 10.98
N VAL A 283 13.63 -18.08 10.24
CA VAL A 283 12.17 -17.89 10.19
C VAL A 283 11.57 -17.96 11.60
N VAL A 284 11.96 -18.96 12.38
CA VAL A 284 11.53 -19.11 13.78
C VAL A 284 11.97 -17.92 14.62
N THR A 285 13.24 -17.51 14.48
CA THR A 285 13.80 -16.36 15.19
C THR A 285 13.05 -15.06 14.86
N ALA A 286 12.79 -14.80 13.58
CA ALA A 286 12.11 -13.59 13.14
C ALA A 286 10.65 -13.52 13.62
N ARG A 287 9.94 -14.65 13.60
CA ARG A 287 8.57 -14.74 14.13
C ARG A 287 8.56 -14.53 15.65
N ALA A 288 9.46 -15.16 16.37
CA ALA A 288 9.58 -14.97 17.82
C ALA A 288 9.98 -13.52 18.19
N THR A 289 10.83 -12.88 17.38
CA THR A 289 11.16 -11.44 17.53
C THR A 289 9.92 -10.57 17.35
N ALA A 290 9.10 -10.87 16.33
CA ALA A 290 7.85 -10.16 16.09
C ALA A 290 6.89 -10.27 17.28
N ASP A 291 6.77 -11.47 17.85
CA ASP A 291 5.92 -11.73 19.02
C ASP A 291 6.46 -11.00 20.26
N GLY A 292 7.78 -10.97 20.46
CA GLY A 292 8.44 -10.17 21.50
C GLY A 292 8.21 -8.67 21.37
N ILE A 293 8.19 -8.13 20.14
CA ILE A 293 7.86 -6.72 19.88
C ILE A 293 6.39 -6.43 20.24
N GLU A 294 5.46 -7.35 20.01
CA GLU A 294 4.05 -7.19 20.35
C GLU A 294 3.72 -7.50 21.81
N ALA A 295 4.53 -8.25 22.49
CA ALA A 295 4.33 -8.62 23.90
C ALA A 295 4.11 -7.37 24.77
N GLN A 296 3.29 -7.50 25.81
CA GLN A 296 3.02 -6.38 26.74
C GLN A 296 4.08 -6.28 27.84
N GLU A 297 4.78 -7.37 28.11
CA GLU A 297 5.82 -7.49 29.09
C GLU A 297 7.15 -7.88 28.43
N ASP A 298 8.24 -7.66 29.12
CA ASP A 298 9.56 -8.04 28.65
C ASP A 298 9.66 -9.56 28.49
N ALA A 299 9.96 -10.01 27.29
CA ALA A 299 10.27 -11.40 27.01
C ALA A 299 11.79 -11.64 27.09
N PRO A 300 12.26 -12.85 27.39
CA PRO A 300 13.68 -13.17 27.28
C PRO A 300 14.12 -13.04 25.81
N PRO A 301 15.37 -12.60 25.55
CA PRO A 301 15.87 -12.53 24.18
C PRO A 301 15.92 -13.95 23.58
N VAL A 302 15.49 -14.05 22.32
CA VAL A 302 15.56 -15.30 21.58
C VAL A 302 17.03 -15.60 21.25
N VAL A 303 17.47 -16.81 21.57
CA VAL A 303 18.82 -17.27 21.24
C VAL A 303 18.92 -17.46 19.72
N VAL A 304 20.01 -16.97 19.12
CA VAL A 304 20.30 -17.13 17.69
C VAL A 304 21.43 -18.19 17.56
N PRO A 305 21.08 -19.49 17.50
CA PRO A 305 22.07 -20.57 17.52
C PRO A 305 22.67 -20.88 16.16
N TRP A 306 22.09 -20.34 15.08
CA TRP A 306 22.49 -20.61 13.70
C TRP A 306 23.49 -19.56 13.21
N ARG A 307 24.49 -20.03 12.47
CA ARG A 307 25.51 -19.23 11.78
C ARG A 307 25.97 -19.95 10.52
N GLY A 308 26.82 -19.31 9.74
CA GLY A 308 27.42 -19.88 8.54
C GLY A 308 28.41 -21.05 8.81
N ASP A 309 28.78 -21.28 10.05
CA ASP A 309 29.78 -22.29 10.42
C ASP A 309 29.34 -23.74 10.06
N ALA A 310 28.06 -24.05 10.24
CA ALA A 310 27.52 -25.36 9.85
C ALA A 310 27.68 -25.58 8.33
N LEU A 311 27.40 -24.57 7.52
CA LEU A 311 27.56 -24.61 6.08
C LEU A 311 29.05 -24.75 5.69
N ARG A 312 29.96 -23.99 6.33
CA ARG A 312 31.40 -24.11 6.10
C ARG A 312 31.94 -25.49 6.48
N ALA A 313 31.48 -26.07 7.58
CA ALA A 313 31.88 -27.41 8.01
C ALA A 313 31.45 -28.49 7.03
N VAL A 314 30.25 -28.36 6.46
CA VAL A 314 29.76 -29.27 5.40
C VAL A 314 30.59 -29.14 4.13
N LEU A 315 30.83 -27.90 3.69
CA LEU A 315 31.65 -27.62 2.50
C LEU A 315 33.07 -28.17 2.63
N ALA A 316 33.71 -27.96 3.79
CA ALA A 316 35.06 -28.49 4.04
C ALA A 316 35.10 -30.02 3.97
N ARG A 317 34.02 -30.72 4.30
CA ARG A 317 33.91 -32.19 4.12
C ARG A 317 33.71 -32.55 2.64
N ALA A 318 32.78 -31.85 1.96
CA ALA A 318 32.49 -32.09 0.55
C ALA A 318 33.73 -31.91 -0.34
N VAL A 319 34.51 -30.85 -0.10
CA VAL A 319 35.77 -30.60 -0.82
C VAL A 319 36.79 -31.76 -0.63
N ARG A 320 36.92 -32.29 0.58
CA ARG A 320 37.81 -33.43 0.87
C ARG A 320 37.39 -34.74 0.18
N SER A 321 36.12 -34.90 -0.13
CA SER A 321 35.56 -36.05 -0.83
C SER A 321 35.51 -35.92 -2.36
N GLY A 322 36.20 -34.90 -2.93
CA GLY A 322 36.17 -34.65 -4.36
C GLY A 322 34.90 -34.00 -4.90
N GLY A 323 34.22 -33.25 -4.02
CA GLY A 323 32.91 -32.60 -4.25
C GLY A 323 32.92 -31.37 -5.16
N PRO A 324 32.15 -30.34 -4.86
CA PRO A 324 31.82 -29.26 -5.79
C PRO A 324 33.04 -28.48 -6.31
N SER A 325 32.87 -27.86 -7.49
CA SER A 325 33.93 -27.07 -8.11
C SER A 325 34.35 -25.87 -7.24
N PRO A 326 35.56 -25.34 -7.38
CA PRO A 326 36.04 -24.19 -6.60
C PRO A 326 35.08 -22.99 -6.63
N ASP A 327 34.46 -22.69 -7.77
CA ASP A 327 33.52 -21.62 -7.95
C ASP A 327 32.24 -21.81 -7.09
N VAL A 328 31.74 -23.04 -7.05
CA VAL A 328 30.55 -23.39 -6.22
C VAL A 328 30.89 -23.31 -4.73
N VAL A 329 32.11 -23.75 -4.35
CA VAL A 329 32.61 -23.63 -2.98
C VAL A 329 32.67 -22.17 -2.56
N GLU A 330 33.20 -21.29 -3.42
CA GLU A 330 33.27 -19.86 -3.15
C GLU A 330 31.87 -19.24 -2.96
N GLN A 331 30.89 -19.60 -3.80
CA GLN A 331 29.51 -19.13 -3.68
C GLN A 331 28.87 -19.54 -2.35
N TYR A 332 29.04 -20.80 -1.93
CA TYR A 332 28.55 -21.23 -0.62
C TYR A 332 29.28 -20.58 0.56
N GLN A 333 30.58 -20.30 0.44
CA GLN A 333 31.33 -19.55 1.46
C GLN A 333 30.79 -18.12 1.61
N GLN A 334 30.40 -17.49 0.51
CA GLN A 334 29.73 -16.19 0.54
C GLN A 334 28.36 -16.27 1.19
N ALA A 335 27.56 -17.27 0.85
CA ALA A 335 26.28 -17.50 1.51
C ALA A 335 26.47 -17.68 3.02
N ALA A 336 27.50 -18.42 3.46
CA ALA A 336 27.86 -18.58 4.87
C ALA A 336 28.23 -17.25 5.54
N GLY A 337 29.01 -16.40 4.86
CA GLY A 337 29.36 -15.06 5.37
C GLY A 337 28.14 -14.14 5.51
N LEU A 338 27.19 -14.22 4.57
CA LEU A 338 25.92 -13.47 4.65
C LEU A 338 25.01 -14.00 5.76
N LEU A 339 25.01 -15.32 6.01
CA LEU A 339 24.32 -15.94 7.14
C LEU A 339 24.88 -15.45 8.48
N ASP A 340 26.21 -15.29 8.62
CA ASP A 340 26.80 -14.74 9.84
C ASP A 340 26.33 -13.31 10.10
N ARG A 341 26.30 -12.46 9.08
CA ARG A 341 25.80 -11.09 9.20
C ARG A 341 24.30 -11.06 9.52
N LEU A 342 23.53 -11.94 8.88
CA LEU A 342 22.11 -12.08 9.17
C LEU A 342 21.90 -12.48 10.65
N ALA A 343 22.74 -13.38 11.18
CA ALA A 343 22.71 -13.82 12.58
C ALA A 343 23.09 -12.68 13.55
N GLU A 344 24.10 -11.87 13.22
CA GLU A 344 24.50 -10.70 14.01
C GLU A 344 23.35 -9.69 14.12
N TYR A 345 22.71 -9.32 13.02
CA TYR A 345 21.56 -8.41 13.03
C TYR A 345 20.35 -9.04 13.75
N ALA A 346 20.10 -10.32 13.55
CA ALA A 346 19.02 -11.01 14.24
C ALA A 346 19.26 -11.03 15.76
N ALA A 347 20.49 -11.25 16.23
CA ALA A 347 20.84 -11.21 17.65
C ALA A 347 20.62 -9.82 18.27
N VAL A 348 21.02 -8.73 17.58
CA VAL A 348 20.74 -7.37 18.02
C VAL A 348 19.24 -7.10 18.02
N GLY A 349 18.51 -7.59 16.99
CA GLY A 349 17.07 -7.46 16.87
C GLY A 349 16.32 -8.15 18.02
N THR A 350 16.67 -9.39 18.36
CA THR A 350 16.05 -10.13 19.49
C THR A 350 16.33 -9.47 20.82
N ALA A 351 17.58 -9.01 21.06
CA ALA A 351 17.94 -8.31 22.28
C ALA A 351 17.20 -6.96 22.40
N THR A 352 17.08 -6.21 21.30
CA THR A 352 16.34 -4.95 21.27
C THR A 352 14.84 -5.16 21.49
N ALA A 353 14.25 -6.21 20.88
CA ALA A 353 12.84 -6.57 21.07
C ALA A 353 12.57 -6.95 22.55
N ALA A 354 13.43 -7.76 23.14
CA ALA A 354 13.34 -8.13 24.56
C ALA A 354 13.43 -6.93 25.51
N ALA A 355 14.11 -5.86 25.10
CA ALA A 355 14.29 -4.65 25.89
C ALA A 355 13.31 -3.52 25.57
N VAL A 356 12.33 -3.71 24.68
CA VAL A 356 11.41 -2.65 24.23
C VAL A 356 10.68 -1.98 25.40
N HIS A 357 10.40 -2.70 26.47
CA HIS A 357 9.70 -2.17 27.66
C HIS A 357 10.65 -1.69 28.74
N ARG A 358 11.89 -2.18 28.81
CA ARG A 358 12.91 -1.74 29.78
C ARG A 358 13.53 -0.42 29.36
N GLY A 359 13.78 0.45 30.31
CA GLY A 359 14.72 1.57 30.11
C GLY A 359 16.15 1.04 30.18
N GLY A 360 17.08 1.57 29.42
CA GLY A 360 18.50 1.22 29.48
C GLY A 360 19.17 1.09 28.11
N ALA A 361 20.50 1.09 28.07
CA ALA A 361 21.29 0.91 26.85
C ALA A 361 21.15 -0.54 26.33
N VAL A 362 21.12 -0.69 25.00
CA VAL A 362 21.18 -2.00 24.33
C VAL A 362 22.65 -2.21 23.94
N PRO A 363 23.30 -3.27 24.46
CA PRO A 363 24.70 -3.55 24.12
C PRO A 363 24.88 -3.75 22.61
N GLY A 364 25.92 -3.14 22.03
CA GLY A 364 26.23 -3.28 20.60
C GLY A 364 25.48 -2.35 19.65
N LEU A 365 24.57 -1.51 20.16
CA LEU A 365 23.76 -0.62 19.33
C LEU A 365 24.59 0.51 18.69
N GLU A 366 25.52 1.10 19.44
CA GLU A 366 26.33 2.24 18.96
C GLU A 366 27.26 1.87 17.80
N SER A 367 27.69 0.61 17.72
CA SER A 367 28.56 0.14 16.63
C SER A 367 27.79 -0.43 15.42
N ALA A 368 26.52 -0.82 15.61
CA ALA A 368 25.74 -1.48 14.55
C ALA A 368 24.87 -0.51 13.74
N LEU A 369 24.45 0.63 14.33
CA LEU A 369 23.45 1.49 13.71
C LEU A 369 23.79 2.97 13.89
N GLU A 370 24.14 3.60 12.80
CA GLU A 370 24.06 5.05 12.66
C GLU A 370 22.62 5.42 12.30
N ILE A 371 21.87 5.85 13.32
CA ILE A 371 20.47 6.26 13.13
C ILE A 371 20.45 7.53 12.26
N GLU A 372 19.71 7.47 11.18
CA GLU A 372 19.50 8.58 10.26
C GLU A 372 18.83 9.76 11.00
N GLU A 373 19.47 10.93 11.01
CA GLU A 373 18.82 12.15 11.48
C GLU A 373 17.55 12.37 10.65
N ALA A 374 16.45 12.72 11.35
CA ALA A 374 15.17 12.94 10.69
C ALA A 374 15.30 14.02 9.62
N GLU A 375 14.94 13.70 8.39
CA GLU A 375 14.87 14.70 7.32
C GLU A 375 14.06 15.93 7.74
N PRO A 376 14.54 17.15 7.41
CA PRO A 376 13.80 18.37 7.72
C PRO A 376 12.40 18.30 7.09
N ARG A 377 11.41 18.61 7.91
CA ARG A 377 9.99 18.53 7.50
C ARG A 377 9.74 19.45 6.32
N PRO A 378 9.11 18.95 5.25
CA PRO A 378 8.63 19.85 4.22
C PRO A 378 7.63 20.85 4.83
N PRO A 379 7.62 22.11 4.39
CA PRO A 379 6.65 23.12 4.85
C PRO A 379 5.23 22.57 4.73
N VAL A 380 4.36 22.89 5.70
CA VAL A 380 2.96 22.37 5.73
C VAL A 380 2.22 22.61 4.42
N LEU A 381 2.51 23.72 3.74
CA LEU A 381 1.88 24.07 2.45
C LEU A 381 2.55 23.44 1.22
N ALA A 382 3.70 22.76 1.37
CA ALA A 382 4.40 22.17 0.23
C ALA A 382 3.56 21.12 -0.54
N PRO A 383 2.86 20.17 0.14
CA PRO A 383 1.99 19.23 -0.56
C PRO A 383 0.85 19.92 -1.33
N LEU A 384 0.29 20.97 -0.75
CA LEU A 384 -0.78 21.74 -1.39
C LEU A 384 -0.27 22.52 -2.62
N ARG A 385 0.91 23.17 -2.52
CA ARG A 385 1.54 23.85 -3.65
C ARG A 385 1.86 22.88 -4.77
N ALA A 386 2.36 21.68 -4.46
CA ALA A 386 2.59 20.64 -5.44
C ALA A 386 1.28 20.17 -6.10
N ALA A 387 0.21 20.05 -5.33
CA ALA A 387 -1.10 19.65 -5.82
C ALA A 387 -1.75 20.71 -6.73
N LEU A 388 -1.43 21.99 -6.57
CA LEU A 388 -1.99 23.11 -7.36
C LEU A 388 -1.31 23.30 -8.72
N ARG A 389 -0.32 22.48 -9.09
CA ARG A 389 0.26 22.52 -10.44
C ARG A 389 -0.75 22.07 -11.49
N PRO A 390 -0.77 22.67 -12.69
CA PRO A 390 -1.75 22.35 -13.74
C PRO A 390 -1.71 20.88 -14.23
N ASP A 391 -0.54 20.26 -14.14
CA ASP A 391 -0.29 18.85 -14.47
C ASP A 391 -0.67 17.88 -13.36
N SER A 392 -0.97 18.39 -12.16
CA SER A 392 -1.28 17.57 -10.99
C SER A 392 -2.57 16.76 -11.16
N LEU A 393 -2.48 15.45 -10.89
CA LEU A 393 -3.64 14.57 -10.82
C LEU A 393 -4.66 15.03 -9.78
N ILE A 394 -4.16 15.50 -8.63
CA ILE A 394 -5.00 15.91 -7.50
C ILE A 394 -5.84 17.11 -7.92
N LEU A 395 -5.26 18.09 -8.63
CA LEU A 395 -5.99 19.26 -9.13
C LEU A 395 -7.09 18.84 -10.13
N ARG A 396 -6.72 18.05 -11.14
CA ARG A 396 -7.68 17.54 -12.15
C ARG A 396 -8.79 16.73 -11.51
N TYR A 397 -8.46 15.90 -10.54
CA TYR A 397 -9.44 15.16 -9.77
C TYR A 397 -10.35 16.09 -8.96
N ALA A 398 -9.81 17.11 -8.29
CA ALA A 398 -10.58 18.07 -7.49
C ALA A 398 -11.60 18.82 -8.35
N PHE A 399 -11.19 19.33 -9.51
CA PHE A 399 -12.10 19.96 -10.46
C PHE A 399 -13.14 18.99 -11.03
N ARG A 400 -12.76 17.74 -11.32
CA ARG A 400 -13.70 16.70 -11.76
C ARG A 400 -14.78 16.44 -10.71
N VAL A 401 -14.39 16.24 -9.44
CA VAL A 401 -15.34 16.08 -8.34
C VAL A 401 -16.23 17.31 -8.21
N GLY A 402 -15.64 18.50 -8.24
CA GLY A 402 -16.37 19.75 -8.14
C GLY A 402 -17.45 19.90 -9.23
N LEU A 403 -17.06 19.72 -10.49
CA LEU A 403 -17.98 19.85 -11.64
C LEU A 403 -19.08 18.79 -11.63
N VAL A 404 -18.72 17.53 -11.38
CA VAL A 404 -19.71 16.43 -11.34
C VAL A 404 -20.68 16.61 -10.16
N THR A 405 -20.19 17.03 -9.00
CA THR A 405 -21.03 17.25 -7.82
C THR A 405 -21.96 18.45 -8.02
N ALA A 406 -21.46 19.55 -8.58
CA ALA A 406 -22.25 20.71 -8.93
C ALA A 406 -23.30 20.39 -10.01
N ALA A 407 -22.93 19.63 -11.04
CA ALA A 407 -23.85 19.15 -12.07
C ALA A 407 -24.94 18.22 -11.47
N ALA A 408 -24.59 17.36 -10.51
CA ALA A 408 -25.56 16.54 -9.79
C ALA A 408 -26.57 17.40 -9.03
N VAL A 409 -26.12 18.42 -8.33
CA VAL A 409 -27.02 19.38 -7.62
C VAL A 409 -27.91 20.12 -8.58
N ALA A 410 -27.35 20.64 -9.70
CA ALA A 410 -28.13 21.34 -10.72
C ALA A 410 -29.19 20.43 -11.38
N LEU A 411 -28.78 19.20 -11.76
CA LEU A 411 -29.66 18.22 -12.39
C LEU A 411 -30.82 17.81 -11.47
N THR A 412 -30.51 17.52 -10.20
CA THR A 412 -31.55 17.10 -9.23
C THR A 412 -32.51 18.23 -8.90
N ALA A 413 -32.04 19.49 -8.85
CA ALA A 413 -32.88 20.65 -8.68
C ALA A 413 -33.76 20.91 -9.91
N TRP A 414 -33.19 20.79 -11.13
CA TRP A 414 -33.92 21.00 -12.39
C TRP A 414 -35.01 19.93 -12.62
N LEU A 415 -34.69 18.65 -12.31
CA LEU A 415 -35.65 17.53 -12.45
C LEU A 415 -36.65 17.42 -11.29
N GLY A 416 -36.49 18.21 -10.22
CA GLY A 416 -37.34 18.12 -9.01
C GLY A 416 -37.29 16.74 -8.33
N LEU A 417 -36.14 16.06 -8.34
CA LEU A 417 -36.03 14.69 -7.85
C LEU A 417 -36.25 14.60 -6.35
N LEU A 418 -37.19 13.78 -5.94
CA LEU A 418 -37.40 13.43 -4.52
C LEU A 418 -36.11 12.84 -3.94
N ARG A 419 -35.66 13.37 -2.81
CA ARG A 419 -34.42 12.93 -2.15
C ARG A 419 -33.18 12.97 -3.08
N GLY A 420 -33.10 13.94 -4.04
CA GLY A 420 -32.06 14.05 -5.06
C GLY A 420 -30.62 14.13 -4.50
N TYR A 421 -30.43 14.49 -3.24
CA TYR A 421 -29.11 14.49 -2.59
C TYR A 421 -28.43 13.11 -2.62
N TRP A 422 -29.19 12.01 -2.76
CA TRP A 422 -28.61 10.66 -2.94
C TRP A 422 -27.84 10.52 -4.25
N VAL A 423 -28.25 11.22 -5.31
CA VAL A 423 -27.53 11.28 -6.60
C VAL A 423 -26.16 11.90 -6.36
N THR A 424 -26.16 13.08 -5.75
CA THR A 424 -24.94 13.84 -5.44
C THR A 424 -24.01 13.07 -4.50
N LEU A 425 -24.55 12.47 -3.45
CA LEU A 425 -23.81 11.64 -2.50
C LEU A 425 -23.15 10.45 -3.19
N THR A 426 -23.90 9.77 -4.08
CA THR A 426 -23.36 8.63 -4.82
C THR A 426 -22.27 9.06 -5.78
N ALA A 427 -22.45 10.17 -6.50
CA ALA A 427 -21.41 10.70 -7.37
C ALA A 427 -20.10 10.97 -6.62
N VAL A 428 -20.18 11.61 -5.44
CA VAL A 428 -19.00 11.88 -4.58
C VAL A 428 -18.33 10.58 -4.11
N LEU A 429 -19.09 9.60 -3.64
CA LEU A 429 -18.55 8.35 -3.08
C LEU A 429 -17.95 7.42 -4.14
N VAL A 430 -18.45 7.50 -5.39
CA VAL A 430 -18.04 6.64 -6.50
C VAL A 430 -16.85 7.22 -7.24
N LEU A 431 -16.78 8.55 -7.42
CA LEU A 431 -15.66 9.18 -8.14
C LEU A 431 -14.32 8.88 -7.49
N GLN A 432 -13.39 8.38 -8.31
CA GLN A 432 -12.01 8.09 -7.93
C GLN A 432 -11.06 8.88 -8.86
N PRO A 433 -9.79 9.06 -8.47
CA PRO A 433 -8.81 9.71 -9.33
C PRO A 433 -8.64 9.00 -10.68
N TYR A 434 -8.79 7.69 -10.72
CA TYR A 434 -8.63 6.84 -11.90
C TYR A 434 -9.97 6.34 -12.42
N ALA A 435 -10.14 6.34 -13.75
CA ALA A 435 -11.41 5.97 -14.39
C ALA A 435 -11.79 4.50 -14.15
N GLY A 436 -10.82 3.58 -14.23
CA GLY A 436 -11.03 2.15 -13.97
C GLY A 436 -11.53 1.88 -12.55
N LEU A 437 -10.95 2.56 -11.56
CA LEU A 437 -11.40 2.47 -10.17
C LEU A 437 -12.81 3.06 -9.98
N THR A 438 -13.14 4.13 -10.71
CA THR A 438 -14.49 4.72 -10.69
C THR A 438 -15.54 3.74 -11.21
N SER A 439 -15.26 3.05 -12.32
CA SER A 439 -16.18 2.07 -12.91
C SER A 439 -16.44 0.89 -11.95
N ARG A 440 -15.37 0.33 -11.37
CA ARG A 440 -15.49 -0.76 -10.39
C ARG A 440 -16.28 -0.30 -9.15
N ARG A 441 -16.00 0.89 -8.65
CA ARG A 441 -16.65 1.44 -7.46
C ARG A 441 -18.13 1.77 -7.70
N ALA A 442 -18.47 2.26 -8.90
CA ALA A 442 -19.85 2.47 -9.33
C ALA A 442 -20.65 1.15 -9.32
N LEU A 443 -20.09 0.11 -9.95
CA LEU A 443 -20.73 -1.21 -9.98
C LEU A 443 -20.92 -1.78 -8.57
N GLN A 444 -19.89 -1.75 -7.75
CA GLN A 444 -19.95 -2.18 -6.35
C GLN A 444 -20.99 -1.41 -5.55
N ARG A 445 -21.11 -0.09 -5.76
CA ARG A 445 -22.10 0.76 -5.07
C ARG A 445 -23.51 0.42 -5.49
N VAL A 446 -23.75 0.27 -6.78
CA VAL A 446 -25.09 -0.08 -7.31
C VAL A 446 -25.52 -1.46 -6.80
N LEU A 447 -24.69 -2.48 -6.97
CA LEU A 447 -24.98 -3.84 -6.51
C LEU A 447 -25.22 -3.89 -5.00
N GLY A 448 -24.35 -3.24 -4.21
CA GLY A 448 -24.52 -3.17 -2.77
C GLY A 448 -25.77 -2.41 -2.33
N THR A 449 -26.13 -1.33 -3.03
CA THR A 449 -27.35 -0.55 -2.71
C THR A 449 -28.62 -1.31 -3.09
N VAL A 450 -28.60 -2.04 -4.21
CA VAL A 450 -29.76 -2.89 -4.61
C VAL A 450 -29.99 -3.98 -3.56
N ALA A 451 -28.94 -4.75 -3.25
CA ALA A 451 -29.04 -5.82 -2.25
C ALA A 451 -29.41 -5.26 -0.85
N GLY A 452 -28.79 -4.14 -0.44
CA GLY A 452 -29.11 -3.46 0.82
C GLY A 452 -30.52 -2.87 0.84
N GLY A 453 -31.01 -2.36 -0.28
CA GLY A 453 -32.39 -1.86 -0.42
C GLY A 453 -33.43 -2.97 -0.26
N VAL A 454 -33.19 -4.14 -0.89
CA VAL A 454 -34.06 -5.32 -0.71
C VAL A 454 -34.04 -5.77 0.77
N LEU A 455 -32.86 -5.82 1.38
CA LEU A 455 -32.71 -6.15 2.79
C LEU A 455 -33.47 -5.14 3.68
N THR A 456 -33.35 -3.84 3.37
CA THR A 456 -34.05 -2.79 4.11
C THR A 456 -35.56 -2.94 3.99
N ALA A 457 -36.09 -3.17 2.78
CA ALA A 457 -37.55 -3.36 2.57
C ALA A 457 -38.09 -4.56 3.35
N ALA A 458 -37.35 -5.67 3.38
CA ALA A 458 -37.72 -6.84 4.18
C ALA A 458 -37.73 -6.56 5.69
N LEU A 459 -36.73 -5.81 6.19
CA LEU A 459 -36.63 -5.45 7.61
C LEU A 459 -37.69 -4.43 8.01
N ALA A 460 -37.94 -3.44 7.15
CA ALA A 460 -38.95 -2.43 7.37
C ALA A 460 -40.38 -3.02 7.47
N ALA A 461 -40.65 -4.12 6.74
CA ALA A 461 -41.90 -4.85 6.87
C ALA A 461 -42.09 -5.60 8.20
N LEU A 462 -40.98 -5.90 8.90
CA LEU A 462 -40.96 -6.68 10.13
C LEU A 462 -40.83 -5.83 11.41
N PHE A 463 -40.08 -4.73 11.32
CA PHE A 463 -39.68 -3.94 12.49
C PHE A 463 -40.09 -2.48 12.34
N HIS A 464 -41.00 -2.02 13.18
CA HIS A 464 -41.50 -0.63 13.20
C HIS A 464 -41.16 0.09 14.51
N ASP A 465 -40.72 -0.66 15.52
CA ASP A 465 -40.38 -0.09 16.84
C ASP A 465 -38.98 0.60 16.77
N MET A 466 -38.90 1.78 17.40
CA MET A 466 -37.68 2.60 17.42
C MET A 466 -36.50 1.84 18.05
N ALA A 467 -36.74 1.07 19.10
CA ALA A 467 -35.66 0.29 19.73
C ALA A 467 -35.09 -0.79 18.81
N ALA A 468 -36.00 -1.47 18.06
CA ALA A 468 -35.55 -2.47 17.04
C ALA A 468 -34.80 -1.78 15.91
N ILE A 469 -35.23 -0.61 15.43
CA ILE A 469 -34.51 0.17 14.40
C ILE A 469 -33.12 0.58 14.86
N LEU A 470 -32.99 1.07 16.10
CA LEU A 470 -31.70 1.44 16.69
C LEU A 470 -30.77 0.22 16.86
N ALA A 471 -31.32 -0.93 17.27
CA ALA A 471 -30.56 -2.18 17.39
C ALA A 471 -30.07 -2.67 16.02
N LEU A 472 -30.92 -2.64 15.00
CA LEU A 472 -30.54 -2.97 13.62
C LEU A 472 -29.49 -2.00 13.07
N ALA A 473 -29.65 -0.69 13.30
CA ALA A 473 -28.66 0.31 12.91
C ALA A 473 -27.31 0.07 13.58
N PHE A 474 -27.29 -0.36 14.86
CA PHE A 474 -26.08 -0.73 15.59
C PHE A 474 -25.38 -1.93 14.92
N VAL A 475 -26.12 -3.00 14.65
CA VAL A 475 -25.58 -4.21 14.03
C VAL A 475 -25.07 -3.91 12.63
N PHE A 476 -25.84 -3.24 11.79
CA PHE A 476 -25.48 -2.98 10.40
C PHE A 476 -24.36 -1.95 10.24
N SER A 477 -24.32 -0.89 11.04
CA SER A 477 -23.21 0.05 11.03
C SER A 477 -21.90 -0.64 11.44
N GLY A 478 -21.97 -1.54 12.43
CA GLY A 478 -20.83 -2.34 12.87
C GLY A 478 -20.35 -3.32 11.79
N ILE A 479 -21.23 -4.10 11.22
CA ILE A 479 -20.90 -5.06 10.16
C ILE A 479 -20.36 -4.35 8.92
N SER A 480 -20.98 -3.23 8.51
CA SER A 480 -20.54 -2.46 7.34
C SER A 480 -19.07 -2.08 7.46
N VAL A 481 -18.66 -1.45 8.55
CA VAL A 481 -17.27 -1.00 8.75
C VAL A 481 -16.33 -2.19 8.97
N ALA A 482 -16.77 -3.25 9.65
CA ALA A 482 -15.96 -4.47 9.85
C ALA A 482 -15.61 -5.15 8.51
N LEU A 483 -16.53 -5.16 7.55
CA LEU A 483 -16.36 -5.83 6.26
C LEU A 483 -15.80 -4.92 5.15
N LEU A 484 -15.64 -3.61 5.39
CA LEU A 484 -15.07 -2.67 4.42
C LEU A 484 -13.72 -3.09 3.84
N PRO A 485 -12.76 -3.65 4.61
CA PRO A 485 -11.49 -4.11 4.05
C PRO A 485 -11.62 -5.27 3.06
N LEU A 486 -12.70 -6.06 3.16
CA LEU A 486 -12.93 -7.22 2.28
C LEU A 486 -13.48 -6.80 0.92
N ASN A 487 -14.53 -5.96 0.91
CA ASN A 487 -15.14 -5.50 -0.34
C ASN A 487 -16.09 -4.31 -0.10
N TYR A 488 -16.00 -3.31 -0.96
CA TYR A 488 -16.85 -2.13 -0.90
C TYR A 488 -18.33 -2.41 -1.22
N ALA A 489 -18.62 -3.42 -2.06
CA ALA A 489 -20.01 -3.81 -2.31
C ALA A 489 -20.67 -4.36 -1.04
N VAL A 490 -19.96 -5.25 -0.32
CA VAL A 490 -20.43 -5.81 0.96
C VAL A 490 -20.63 -4.70 2.00
N PHE A 491 -19.68 -3.77 2.11
CA PHE A 491 -19.85 -2.56 2.93
C PHE A 491 -21.15 -1.83 2.57
N SER A 492 -21.43 -1.64 1.26
CA SER A 492 -22.62 -0.91 0.79
C SER A 492 -23.94 -1.65 1.07
N VAL A 493 -23.93 -2.99 1.09
CA VAL A 493 -25.11 -3.81 1.46
C VAL A 493 -25.59 -3.46 2.86
N PHE A 494 -24.68 -3.42 3.83
CA PHE A 494 -25.02 -3.15 5.24
C PHE A 494 -25.13 -1.66 5.57
N LEU A 495 -24.42 -0.80 4.83
CA LEU A 495 -24.53 0.65 4.97
C LEU A 495 -25.92 1.16 4.57
N THR A 496 -26.53 0.59 3.55
CA THR A 496 -27.83 1.02 3.01
C THR A 496 -28.94 0.89 4.05
N PRO A 497 -29.17 -0.27 4.70
CA PRO A 497 -30.15 -0.38 5.79
C PRO A 497 -29.89 0.59 6.94
N THR A 498 -28.63 0.78 7.33
CA THR A 498 -28.28 1.69 8.44
C THR A 498 -28.89 3.08 8.24
N PHE A 499 -28.65 3.69 7.07
CA PHE A 499 -29.09 5.07 6.83
C PHE A 499 -30.54 5.17 6.34
N VAL A 500 -31.07 4.16 5.68
CA VAL A 500 -32.47 4.19 5.25
C VAL A 500 -33.39 3.98 6.44
N LEU A 501 -33.17 2.99 7.29
CA LEU A 501 -33.96 2.78 8.51
C LEU A 501 -33.95 4.00 9.43
N LEU A 502 -32.80 4.68 9.56
CA LEU A 502 -32.71 5.92 10.34
C LEU A 502 -33.48 7.09 9.70
N ALA A 503 -33.51 7.17 8.37
CA ALA A 503 -34.28 8.19 7.64
C ALA A 503 -35.79 7.91 7.70
N GLU A 504 -36.20 6.64 7.53
CA GLU A 504 -37.59 6.20 7.62
C GLU A 504 -38.17 6.38 9.03
N ALA A 505 -37.39 6.03 10.06
CA ALA A 505 -37.78 6.25 11.45
C ALA A 505 -38.11 7.72 11.76
N SER A 506 -37.50 8.67 11.04
CA SER A 506 -37.77 10.10 11.19
C SER A 506 -38.87 10.64 10.28
N ALA A 507 -39.19 9.99 9.16
CA ALA A 507 -40.04 10.49 8.09
C ALA A 507 -41.35 9.68 7.91
N GLY A 508 -41.39 8.43 8.34
CA GLY A 508 -42.57 7.53 8.17
C GLY A 508 -42.87 7.12 6.72
N GLU A 509 -41.90 7.28 5.80
CA GLU A 509 -42.05 7.02 4.34
C GLU A 509 -41.35 5.74 3.95
N TRP A 510 -42.07 4.70 3.60
CA TRP A 510 -41.55 3.36 3.28
C TRP A 510 -41.08 3.17 1.83
N ASP A 511 -41.37 4.12 0.93
CA ASP A 511 -40.94 4.07 -0.48
C ASP A 511 -39.50 4.51 -0.71
N LEU A 512 -38.76 4.87 0.35
CA LEU A 512 -37.40 5.41 0.26
C LEU A 512 -36.37 4.43 -0.32
N ALA A 513 -36.60 3.12 -0.17
CA ALA A 513 -35.65 2.11 -0.65
C ALA A 513 -35.55 2.11 -2.19
N TRP A 514 -36.69 2.24 -2.91
CA TRP A 514 -36.72 2.31 -4.38
C TRP A 514 -36.07 3.60 -4.91
N LEU A 515 -36.44 4.73 -4.33
CA LEU A 515 -35.86 6.02 -4.68
C LEU A 515 -34.34 6.04 -4.48
N ARG A 516 -33.85 5.37 -3.44
CA ARG A 516 -32.43 5.23 -3.20
C ARG A 516 -31.71 4.43 -4.29
N ILE A 517 -32.28 3.33 -4.76
CA ILE A 517 -31.73 2.54 -5.86
C ILE A 517 -31.64 3.40 -7.13
N LEU A 518 -32.73 4.05 -7.52
CA LEU A 518 -32.80 4.89 -8.70
C LEU A 518 -31.78 6.03 -8.65
N ASN A 519 -31.75 6.77 -7.54
CA ASN A 519 -30.82 7.88 -7.33
C ASN A 519 -29.36 7.39 -7.30
N THR A 520 -29.09 6.17 -6.79
CA THR A 520 -27.74 5.58 -6.82
C THR A 520 -27.30 5.22 -8.25
N VAL A 521 -28.19 4.67 -9.06
CA VAL A 521 -27.91 4.38 -10.48
C VAL A 521 -27.61 5.68 -11.24
N LEU A 522 -28.43 6.70 -11.06
CA LEU A 522 -28.25 8.01 -11.71
C LEU A 522 -26.93 8.69 -11.27
N GLY A 523 -26.63 8.68 -9.96
CA GLY A 523 -25.37 9.22 -9.43
C GLY A 523 -24.13 8.47 -9.91
N GLY A 524 -24.23 7.12 -10.00
CA GLY A 524 -23.19 6.27 -10.56
C GLY A 524 -22.96 6.54 -12.05
N ALA A 525 -24.04 6.69 -12.83
CA ALA A 525 -23.95 7.04 -14.24
C ALA A 525 -23.30 8.41 -14.45
N LEU A 526 -23.70 9.43 -13.68
CA LEU A 526 -23.11 10.76 -13.74
C LEU A 526 -21.61 10.75 -13.39
N ALA A 527 -21.23 9.98 -12.36
CA ALA A 527 -19.81 9.80 -12.00
C ALA A 527 -19.02 9.13 -13.12
N LEU A 528 -19.58 8.11 -13.79
CA LEU A 528 -18.94 7.43 -14.92
C LEU A 528 -18.77 8.37 -16.14
N VAL A 529 -19.79 9.11 -16.49
CA VAL A 529 -19.74 10.11 -17.57
C VAL A 529 -18.68 11.16 -17.23
N GLY A 530 -18.72 11.73 -16.03
CA GLY A 530 -17.74 12.71 -15.58
C GLY A 530 -16.30 12.19 -15.56
N SER A 531 -16.11 10.92 -15.18
CA SER A 531 -14.77 10.31 -15.16
C SER A 531 -14.18 10.08 -16.55
N ARG A 532 -15.03 9.93 -17.58
CA ARG A 532 -14.60 9.73 -18.98
C ARG A 532 -14.48 11.01 -19.78
N LEU A 533 -15.33 12.01 -19.50
CA LEU A 533 -15.34 13.29 -20.24
C LEU A 533 -14.40 14.32 -19.64
N LEU A 534 -14.29 14.39 -18.31
CA LEU A 534 -13.51 15.42 -17.64
C LEU A 534 -12.09 14.91 -17.36
N TRP A 535 -11.12 15.36 -18.14
CA TRP A 535 -9.69 15.02 -18.00
C TRP A 535 -9.45 13.53 -17.80
N PRO A 536 -9.76 12.68 -18.80
CA PRO A 536 -9.45 11.27 -18.72
C PRO A 536 -7.95 11.11 -18.47
N SER A 537 -7.62 10.36 -17.42
CA SER A 537 -6.23 10.11 -17.04
C SER A 537 -6.03 8.59 -17.07
N PRO A 538 -5.86 7.99 -18.25
CA PRO A 538 -5.59 6.56 -18.36
C PRO A 538 -4.24 6.24 -17.71
N GLU A 539 -4.12 5.08 -17.11
CA GLU A 539 -2.89 4.64 -16.47
C GLU A 539 -1.76 4.45 -17.50
N SER A 540 -2.10 4.12 -18.74
CA SER A 540 -1.15 4.01 -19.86
C SER A 540 -0.35 5.30 -20.11
N ALA A 541 -0.94 6.47 -19.90
CA ALA A 541 -0.25 7.76 -20.06
C ALA A 541 0.68 8.10 -18.87
N ARG A 542 0.58 7.38 -17.76
CA ARG A 542 1.32 7.67 -16.51
C ARG A 542 2.40 6.65 -16.20
N LEU A 543 2.17 5.42 -16.60
CA LEU A 543 3.12 4.34 -16.39
C LEU A 543 4.53 4.70 -16.87
N PRO A 544 4.73 5.36 -18.06
CA PRO A 544 6.06 5.77 -18.50
C PRO A 544 6.80 6.62 -17.47
N ALA A 545 6.15 7.63 -16.88
CA ALA A 545 6.77 8.46 -15.83
C ALA A 545 7.14 7.66 -14.58
N GLY A 546 6.33 6.69 -14.19
CA GLY A 546 6.64 5.76 -13.08
C GLY A 546 7.83 4.88 -13.39
N LEU A 547 7.94 4.38 -14.63
CA LEU A 547 9.07 3.56 -15.08
C LEU A 547 10.36 4.37 -15.14
N VAL A 548 10.31 5.60 -15.65
CA VAL A 548 11.47 6.52 -15.64
C VAL A 548 11.96 6.74 -14.22
N ALA A 549 11.05 7.04 -13.29
CA ALA A 549 11.41 7.22 -11.89
C ALA A 549 12.04 5.97 -11.28
N ALA A 550 11.56 4.77 -11.63
CA ALA A 550 12.12 3.51 -11.18
C ALA A 550 13.52 3.27 -11.75
N VAL A 551 13.73 3.46 -13.05
CA VAL A 551 15.04 3.30 -13.72
C VAL A 551 16.05 4.29 -13.15
N GLU A 552 15.67 5.56 -12.98
CA GLU A 552 16.55 6.59 -12.41
C GLU A 552 16.91 6.32 -10.93
N ALA A 553 15.98 5.79 -10.16
CA ALA A 553 16.26 5.40 -8.78
C ALA A 553 17.22 4.19 -8.71
N VAL A 554 17.06 3.20 -9.60
CA VAL A 554 17.97 2.07 -9.76
C VAL A 554 19.38 2.55 -10.18
N ARG A 555 19.45 3.48 -11.14
CA ARG A 555 20.68 4.13 -11.59
C ARG A 555 21.41 4.82 -10.44
N ARG A 556 20.71 5.66 -9.68
CA ARG A 556 21.29 6.33 -8.49
C ARG A 556 21.78 5.34 -7.45
N TYR A 557 21.03 4.28 -7.20
CA TYR A 557 21.43 3.24 -6.26
C TYR A 557 22.69 2.52 -6.71
N LEU A 558 22.79 2.10 -7.98
CA LEU A 558 23.98 1.45 -8.52
C LEU A 558 25.22 2.35 -8.42
N ARG A 559 25.10 3.64 -8.73
CA ARG A 559 26.19 4.63 -8.52
C ARG A 559 26.67 4.65 -7.08
N ARG A 560 25.76 4.66 -6.09
CA ARG A 560 26.12 4.64 -4.67
C ARG A 560 26.78 3.33 -4.25
N VAL A 561 26.35 2.21 -4.81
CA VAL A 561 27.00 0.91 -4.58
C VAL A 561 28.45 0.91 -5.06
N VAL A 562 28.73 1.41 -6.25
CA VAL A 562 30.08 1.48 -6.76
C VAL A 562 30.94 2.46 -5.97
N ALA A 563 30.41 3.64 -5.64
CA ALA A 563 31.12 4.63 -4.83
C ALA A 563 31.54 4.09 -3.45
N LEU A 564 30.82 3.13 -2.91
CA LEU A 564 31.10 2.50 -1.61
C LEU A 564 32.39 1.69 -1.57
N PHE A 565 32.91 1.26 -2.71
CA PHE A 565 34.20 0.56 -2.78
C PHE A 565 35.39 1.52 -2.53
N GLY A 566 35.20 2.82 -2.81
CA GLY A 566 36.20 3.87 -2.54
C GLY A 566 35.97 4.66 -1.25
N ASP A 567 34.75 4.75 -0.80
CA ASP A 567 34.38 5.52 0.40
C ASP A 567 33.72 4.62 1.45
N ARG A 568 34.43 4.39 2.56
CA ARG A 568 33.97 3.58 3.69
C ARG A 568 33.39 4.41 4.83
N SER A 569 33.17 5.70 4.59
CA SER A 569 32.61 6.59 5.60
C SER A 569 31.20 6.16 6.01
N PRO A 570 30.82 6.43 7.25
CA PRO A 570 29.46 6.25 7.74
C PRO A 570 28.42 6.97 6.86
N GLN A 571 28.78 8.13 6.33
CA GLN A 571 27.94 8.92 5.45
C GLN A 571 27.64 8.21 4.11
N ALA A 572 28.65 7.54 3.53
CA ALA A 572 28.45 6.72 2.33
C ALA A 572 27.48 5.56 2.60
N GLY A 573 27.57 4.93 3.77
CA GLY A 573 26.63 3.89 4.21
C GLY A 573 25.19 4.41 4.34
N ARG A 574 24.98 5.59 4.94
CA ARG A 574 23.65 6.23 5.03
C ARG A 574 23.09 6.55 3.65
N SER A 575 23.90 7.17 2.80
CA SER A 575 23.50 7.51 1.42
C SER A 575 23.13 6.28 0.60
N LEU A 576 23.82 5.15 0.79
CA LEU A 576 23.50 3.88 0.16
C LEU A 576 22.14 3.35 0.61
N ARG A 577 21.87 3.38 1.93
CA ARG A 577 20.59 2.91 2.49
C ARG A 577 19.42 3.73 1.97
N SER A 578 19.55 5.08 1.95
CA SER A 578 18.53 5.96 1.37
C SER A 578 18.30 5.63 -0.12
N ALA A 579 19.34 5.54 -0.93
CA ALA A 579 19.22 5.23 -2.36
C ALA A 579 18.59 3.84 -2.60
N ARG A 580 18.90 2.83 -1.78
CA ARG A 580 18.26 1.50 -1.85
C ARG A 580 16.76 1.59 -1.57
N ARG A 581 16.37 2.38 -0.56
CA ARG A 581 14.97 2.62 -0.20
C ARG A 581 14.23 3.31 -1.34
N ASP A 582 14.80 4.38 -1.88
CA ASP A 582 14.22 5.14 -2.99
C ASP A 582 14.00 4.26 -4.22
N ALA A 583 14.99 3.39 -4.56
CA ALA A 583 14.84 2.44 -5.65
C ALA A 583 13.70 1.42 -5.38
N GLY A 584 13.63 0.90 -4.15
CA GLY A 584 12.55 0.00 -3.74
C GLY A 584 11.16 0.62 -3.85
N LEU A 585 11.01 1.86 -3.38
CA LEU A 585 9.74 2.61 -3.45
C LEU A 585 9.36 2.97 -4.89
N ALA A 586 10.30 3.43 -5.70
CA ALA A 586 10.05 3.77 -7.08
C ALA A 586 9.58 2.55 -7.89
N ILE A 587 10.22 1.39 -7.70
CA ILE A 587 9.82 0.13 -8.33
C ILE A 587 8.41 -0.28 -7.85
N LEU A 588 8.14 -0.22 -6.54
CA LEU A 588 6.82 -0.56 -5.98
C LEU A 588 5.71 0.32 -6.57
N ASN A 589 5.94 1.63 -6.67
CA ASN A 589 4.99 2.57 -7.26
C ASN A 589 4.74 2.26 -8.76
N ALA A 590 5.79 1.88 -9.50
CA ALA A 590 5.67 1.49 -10.90
C ALA A 590 4.93 0.14 -11.04
N GLU A 591 5.17 -0.83 -10.15
CA GLU A 591 4.44 -2.09 -10.08
C GLU A 591 2.94 -1.87 -9.79
N GLU A 592 2.60 -0.99 -8.85
CA GLU A 592 1.21 -0.62 -8.58
C GLU A 592 0.54 0.07 -9.77
N SER A 593 1.28 0.94 -10.48
CA SER A 593 0.83 1.57 -11.73
C SER A 593 0.56 0.51 -12.80
N PHE A 594 1.45 -0.46 -12.95
CA PHE A 594 1.27 -1.58 -13.86
C PHE A 594 0.07 -2.46 -13.51
N GLN A 595 -0.19 -2.74 -12.22
CA GLN A 595 -1.38 -3.47 -11.78
C GLN A 595 -2.68 -2.72 -12.10
N ARG A 596 -2.67 -1.38 -12.00
CA ARG A 596 -3.79 -0.56 -12.41
C ARG A 596 -3.98 -0.57 -13.94
N LEU A 597 -2.89 -0.55 -14.71
CA LEU A 597 -2.92 -0.69 -16.16
C LEU A 597 -3.54 -2.04 -16.57
N LEU A 598 -3.15 -3.16 -15.92
CA LEU A 598 -3.75 -4.47 -16.14
C LEU A 598 -5.27 -4.47 -15.95
N ALA A 599 -5.76 -3.72 -14.96
CA ALA A 599 -7.20 -3.59 -14.71
C ALA A 599 -7.93 -2.71 -15.76
N GLU A 600 -7.22 -1.80 -16.44
CA GLU A 600 -7.75 -0.94 -17.51
C GLU A 600 -7.56 -1.56 -18.90
N HIS A 601 -6.51 -2.39 -19.07
CA HIS A 601 -6.10 -2.93 -20.36
C HIS A 601 -7.05 -4.03 -20.86
N ARG A 602 -7.40 -3.95 -22.14
CA ARG A 602 -8.32 -4.88 -22.81
C ARG A 602 -7.63 -5.71 -23.89
N GLY A 603 -6.31 -5.54 -24.05
CA GLY A 603 -5.47 -6.23 -25.02
C GLY A 603 -5.02 -7.62 -24.56
N GLY A 604 -4.28 -8.31 -25.43
CA GLY A 604 -3.71 -9.61 -25.16
C GLY A 604 -2.56 -9.57 -24.13
N PRO A 605 -2.27 -10.70 -23.47
CA PRO A 605 -1.19 -10.76 -22.46
C PRO A 605 0.19 -10.45 -23.05
N GLY A 606 0.41 -10.66 -24.34
CA GLY A 606 1.70 -10.41 -25.01
C GLY A 606 2.09 -8.93 -25.10
N GLU A 607 1.12 -8.00 -25.11
CA GLU A 607 1.40 -6.57 -25.17
C GLU A 607 2.00 -6.00 -23.86
N LEU A 608 1.77 -6.68 -22.76
CA LEU A 608 2.19 -6.22 -21.42
C LEU A 608 3.42 -6.97 -20.88
N GLU A 609 3.85 -8.02 -21.57
CA GLU A 609 4.98 -8.83 -21.15
C GLU A 609 6.30 -8.05 -21.11
N PRO A 610 6.63 -7.17 -22.09
CA PRO A 610 7.85 -6.36 -22.01
C PRO A 610 7.89 -5.44 -20.80
N LEU A 611 6.74 -4.87 -20.42
CA LEU A 611 6.60 -4.03 -19.20
C LEU A 611 6.82 -4.85 -17.92
N MET A 612 6.25 -6.05 -17.86
CA MET A 612 6.47 -6.96 -16.75
C MET A 612 7.96 -7.39 -16.65
N ALA A 613 8.60 -7.64 -17.79
CA ALA A 613 10.02 -7.94 -17.85
C ALA A 613 10.85 -6.76 -17.34
N LEU A 614 10.57 -5.52 -17.80
CA LEU A 614 11.28 -4.31 -17.40
C LEU A 614 11.22 -4.12 -15.87
N LEU A 615 10.04 -4.22 -15.25
CA LEU A 615 9.86 -4.12 -13.81
C LEU A 615 10.58 -5.26 -13.06
N THR A 616 10.50 -6.49 -13.59
CA THR A 616 11.17 -7.65 -13.00
C THR A 616 12.67 -7.46 -13.01
N TYR A 617 13.25 -6.98 -14.12
CA TYR A 617 14.69 -6.80 -14.21
C TYR A 617 15.18 -5.55 -13.49
N ALA A 618 14.41 -4.47 -13.39
CA ALA A 618 14.71 -3.34 -12.51
C ALA A 618 14.90 -3.80 -11.06
N ARG A 619 14.03 -4.71 -10.60
CA ARG A 619 14.14 -5.32 -9.28
C ARG A 619 15.33 -6.26 -9.15
N ARG A 620 15.62 -7.09 -10.17
CA ARG A 620 16.79 -7.98 -10.17
C ARG A 620 18.10 -7.19 -10.14
N VAL A 621 18.20 -6.10 -10.91
CA VAL A 621 19.35 -5.18 -10.90
C VAL A 621 19.52 -4.58 -9.50
N THR A 622 18.43 -4.14 -8.85
CA THR A 622 18.48 -3.62 -7.47
C THR A 622 18.96 -4.70 -6.48
N ALA A 623 18.49 -5.93 -6.61
CA ALA A 623 18.93 -7.05 -5.77
C ALA A 623 20.42 -7.39 -5.99
N SER A 624 20.88 -7.49 -7.24
CA SER A 624 22.29 -7.76 -7.55
C SER A 624 23.21 -6.60 -7.14
N SER A 625 22.74 -5.36 -7.22
CA SER A 625 23.45 -4.19 -6.68
C SER A 625 23.58 -4.29 -5.15
N SER A 626 22.54 -4.74 -4.45
CA SER A 626 22.62 -4.99 -3.00
C SER A 626 23.62 -6.11 -2.67
N ALA A 627 23.60 -7.20 -3.43
CA ALA A 627 24.56 -8.29 -3.27
C ALA A 627 26.00 -7.84 -3.56
N LEU A 628 26.21 -6.97 -4.55
CA LEU A 628 27.50 -6.36 -4.85
C LEU A 628 27.97 -5.47 -3.66
N ALA A 629 27.10 -4.63 -3.11
CA ALA A 629 27.42 -3.81 -1.94
C ALA A 629 27.83 -4.65 -0.72
N LEU A 630 27.18 -5.78 -0.48
CA LEU A 630 27.49 -6.70 0.61
C LEU A 630 28.79 -7.49 0.37
N SER A 631 29.13 -7.79 -0.88
CA SER A 631 30.35 -8.55 -1.24
C SER A 631 31.65 -7.78 -0.91
N ARG A 632 31.60 -6.45 -0.72
CA ARG A 632 32.77 -5.64 -0.33
C ARG A 632 33.46 -6.14 0.94
N TYR A 633 32.71 -6.77 1.86
CA TYR A 633 33.27 -7.33 3.08
C TYR A 633 34.08 -8.59 2.88
N ALA A 634 33.77 -9.36 1.81
CA ALA A 634 34.46 -10.59 1.44
C ALA A 634 35.61 -10.35 0.45
N ILE A 635 35.50 -9.31 -0.39
CA ILE A 635 36.44 -9.05 -1.49
C ILE A 635 37.71 -8.29 -1.03
N GLY A 636 37.68 -7.65 0.15
CA GLY A 636 38.76 -6.79 0.60
C GLY A 636 38.81 -5.43 -0.13
N PRO A 637 39.88 -4.63 0.04
CA PRO A 637 40.02 -3.33 -0.59
C PRO A 637 40.24 -3.51 -2.12
N THR A 638 39.25 -3.13 -2.90
CA THR A 638 39.33 -3.07 -4.38
C THR A 638 39.43 -1.61 -4.78
N SER A 639 40.32 -1.28 -5.72
CA SER A 639 40.43 0.08 -6.23
C SER A 639 39.11 0.50 -6.90
N PRO A 640 38.54 1.66 -6.51
CA PRO A 640 37.35 2.21 -7.19
C PRO A 640 37.57 2.43 -8.68
N GLU A 641 38.82 2.69 -9.07
CA GLU A 641 39.21 2.91 -10.47
C GLU A 641 38.97 1.67 -11.35
N ALA A 642 39.11 0.47 -10.76
CA ALA A 642 38.84 -0.77 -11.49
C ALA A 642 37.35 -0.99 -11.84
N LEU A 643 36.44 -0.37 -11.06
CA LEU A 643 34.98 -0.47 -11.28
C LEU A 643 34.44 0.71 -12.10
N ARG A 644 35.22 1.79 -12.25
CA ARG A 644 34.75 3.01 -12.89
C ARG A 644 34.27 2.83 -14.33
N PRO A 645 35.00 2.12 -15.24
CA PRO A 645 34.52 1.95 -16.61
C PRO A 645 33.18 1.22 -16.71
N PHE A 646 33.02 0.16 -15.90
CA PHE A 646 31.73 -0.55 -15.82
C PHE A 646 30.61 0.36 -15.29
N ALA A 647 30.91 1.14 -14.25
CA ALA A 647 29.93 2.01 -13.62
C ALA A 647 29.46 3.15 -14.55
N GLU A 648 30.41 3.77 -15.27
CA GLU A 648 30.11 4.84 -16.24
C GLU A 648 29.29 4.32 -17.43
N ALA A 649 29.64 3.17 -17.96
CA ALA A 649 28.89 2.55 -19.05
C ALA A 649 27.48 2.10 -18.61
N ALA A 650 27.35 1.49 -17.43
CA ALA A 650 26.05 1.11 -16.87
C ALA A 650 25.18 2.34 -16.54
N ASP A 651 25.79 3.42 -16.06
CA ASP A 651 25.10 4.68 -15.79
C ASP A 651 24.57 5.31 -17.07
N ALA A 652 25.39 5.41 -18.11
CA ALA A 652 25.00 5.96 -19.41
C ALA A 652 23.87 5.14 -20.05
N MET A 653 23.96 3.81 -19.99
CA MET A 653 22.90 2.92 -20.50
C MET A 653 21.57 3.11 -19.77
N LEU A 654 21.59 3.16 -18.42
CA LEU A 654 20.37 3.38 -17.65
C LEU A 654 19.78 4.78 -17.87
N ASP A 655 20.63 5.79 -18.12
CA ASP A 655 20.22 7.14 -18.52
C ASP A 655 19.48 7.13 -19.85
N ASP A 656 20.06 6.47 -20.86
CA ASP A 656 19.44 6.34 -22.19
C ASP A 656 18.12 5.56 -22.12
N VAL A 657 18.05 4.48 -21.37
CA VAL A 657 16.79 3.74 -21.14
C VAL A 657 15.73 4.65 -20.51
N GLY A 658 16.12 5.45 -19.50
CA GLY A 658 15.20 6.40 -18.86
C GLY A 658 14.71 7.46 -19.84
N ALA A 659 15.63 8.08 -20.62
CA ALA A 659 15.31 9.05 -21.64
C ALA A 659 14.45 8.45 -22.76
N ALA A 660 14.78 7.25 -23.22
CA ALA A 660 14.03 6.54 -24.26
C ALA A 660 12.58 6.28 -23.83
N ILE A 661 12.36 5.86 -22.58
CA ILE A 661 11.01 5.69 -22.01
C ILE A 661 10.26 7.03 -21.95
N ALA A 662 10.93 8.11 -21.52
CA ALA A 662 10.32 9.44 -21.41
C ALA A 662 9.92 10.01 -22.78
N GLU A 663 10.74 9.82 -23.78
CA GLU A 663 10.56 10.35 -25.14
C GLU A 663 9.72 9.43 -26.04
N GLY A 664 9.41 8.21 -25.61
CA GLY A 664 8.66 7.24 -26.41
C GLY A 664 9.45 6.69 -27.59
N ARG A 665 10.78 6.59 -27.47
CA ARG A 665 11.69 6.04 -28.50
C ARG A 665 12.31 4.73 -28.00
N SER A 666 12.85 3.94 -28.90
CA SER A 666 13.71 2.81 -28.52
C SER A 666 15.03 3.32 -27.94
N PRO A 667 15.59 2.67 -26.91
CA PRO A 667 16.95 2.96 -26.45
C PRO A 667 17.97 2.70 -27.54
N GLY A 668 19.15 3.30 -27.42
CA GLY A 668 20.28 3.08 -28.33
C GLY A 668 20.70 1.60 -28.37
N PRO A 669 21.61 1.22 -29.31
CA PRO A 669 22.08 -0.15 -29.39
C PRO A 669 22.78 -0.55 -28.10
N TRP A 670 22.62 -1.83 -27.70
CA TRP A 670 23.32 -2.37 -26.55
C TRP A 670 24.83 -2.41 -26.79
N GLU A 671 25.60 -1.81 -25.91
CA GLU A 671 27.04 -1.91 -25.85
C GLU A 671 27.44 -2.83 -24.70
N VAL A 672 28.45 -3.72 -24.96
CA VAL A 672 28.98 -4.62 -23.94
C VAL A 672 29.65 -3.81 -22.85
N LEU A 673 29.27 -4.03 -21.61
CA LEU A 673 29.83 -3.28 -20.49
C LEU A 673 31.28 -3.71 -20.22
N PRO A 674 32.21 -2.76 -20.04
CA PRO A 674 33.61 -3.08 -19.76
C PRO A 674 33.78 -3.94 -18.51
N GLN A 675 34.41 -5.08 -18.61
CA GLN A 675 34.69 -5.93 -17.46
C GLN A 675 35.99 -5.45 -16.77
N PRO A 676 36.01 -5.35 -15.41
CA PRO A 676 37.22 -4.98 -14.70
C PRO A 676 38.34 -6.00 -14.92
N GLY A 677 39.57 -5.52 -15.13
CA GLY A 677 40.77 -6.37 -15.23
C GLY A 677 41.50 -6.32 -16.56
N GLU A 678 40.97 -5.71 -17.61
CA GLU A 678 41.75 -5.42 -18.81
C GLU A 678 42.64 -4.21 -18.55
N GLY A 679 43.88 -4.48 -18.07
CA GLY A 679 44.90 -3.44 -17.81
C GLY A 679 45.07 -2.89 -16.40
N GLN A 680 44.29 -3.32 -15.40
CA GLN A 680 44.25 -2.68 -14.06
C GLN A 680 44.49 -3.60 -12.83
N GLY A 681 45.16 -4.74 -13.03
CA GLY A 681 45.50 -5.70 -11.97
C GLY A 681 44.46 -6.80 -11.74
N PRO A 682 44.73 -7.82 -10.91
CA PRO A 682 43.89 -8.98 -10.74
C PRO A 682 42.59 -8.58 -9.98
N VAL A 683 41.42 -8.74 -10.63
CA VAL A 683 40.11 -8.56 -10.02
C VAL A 683 39.70 -9.90 -9.42
N PRO A 684 39.23 -9.93 -8.16
CA PRO A 684 38.72 -11.13 -7.50
C PRO A 684 37.63 -11.82 -8.35
N PRO A 685 37.70 -13.15 -8.53
CA PRO A 685 36.75 -13.91 -9.35
C PRO A 685 35.28 -13.62 -8.96
N LEU A 686 35.05 -13.47 -7.66
CA LEU A 686 33.77 -13.09 -7.09
C LEU A 686 33.21 -11.79 -7.66
N LEU A 687 34.01 -10.74 -7.69
CA LEU A 687 33.61 -9.43 -8.18
C LEU A 687 33.28 -9.52 -9.68
N ARG A 688 34.11 -10.23 -10.45
CA ARG A 688 33.88 -10.47 -11.89
C ARG A 688 32.54 -11.20 -12.11
N GLY A 689 32.26 -12.27 -11.36
CA GLY A 689 31.01 -13.02 -11.46
C GLY A 689 29.76 -12.14 -11.15
N ARG A 690 29.89 -11.24 -10.16
CA ARG A 690 28.82 -10.29 -9.80
C ARG A 690 28.56 -9.28 -10.91
N LEU A 691 29.60 -8.71 -11.48
CA LEU A 691 29.48 -7.72 -12.55
C LEU A 691 28.94 -8.35 -13.84
N SER A 692 29.40 -9.54 -14.20
CA SER A 692 28.86 -10.28 -15.36
C SER A 692 27.37 -10.64 -15.18
N ARG A 693 26.94 -10.97 -13.95
CA ARG A 693 25.50 -11.16 -13.67
C ARG A 693 24.72 -9.86 -13.80
N LEU A 694 25.24 -8.78 -13.24
CA LEU A 694 24.61 -7.46 -13.32
C LEU A 694 24.48 -7.01 -14.77
N GLU A 695 25.52 -7.20 -15.60
CA GLU A 695 25.51 -6.92 -17.02
C GLU A 695 24.39 -7.67 -17.76
N ARG A 696 24.26 -8.98 -17.54
CA ARG A 696 23.16 -9.77 -18.17
C ARG A 696 21.78 -9.25 -17.77
N GLN A 697 21.60 -8.83 -16.52
CA GLN A 697 20.34 -8.27 -16.05
C GLN A 697 20.06 -6.88 -16.64
N LEU A 698 21.07 -6.03 -16.75
CA LEU A 698 20.99 -4.73 -17.40
C LEU A 698 20.66 -4.87 -18.88
N ARG A 699 21.29 -5.83 -19.58
CA ARG A 699 20.96 -6.15 -20.97
C ARG A 699 19.50 -6.56 -21.14
N THR A 700 19.01 -7.46 -20.30
CA THR A 700 17.61 -7.89 -20.39
C THR A 700 16.63 -6.75 -20.06
N LEU A 701 16.98 -5.84 -19.14
CA LEU A 701 16.21 -4.64 -18.86
C LEU A 701 16.17 -3.70 -20.08
N HIS A 702 17.31 -3.46 -20.70
CA HIS A 702 17.46 -2.69 -21.92
C HIS A 702 16.61 -3.29 -23.06
N ASP A 703 16.75 -4.60 -23.33
CA ASP A 703 16.00 -5.30 -24.37
C ASP A 703 14.49 -5.27 -24.13
N ALA A 704 14.06 -5.34 -22.85
CA ALA A 704 12.65 -5.19 -22.48
C ALA A 704 12.12 -3.78 -22.78
N ALA A 705 12.92 -2.75 -22.51
CA ALA A 705 12.56 -1.37 -22.85
C ALA A 705 12.48 -1.16 -24.36
N ALA A 706 13.44 -1.71 -25.13
CA ALA A 706 13.44 -1.64 -26.59
C ALA A 706 12.20 -2.31 -27.19
N ARG A 707 11.86 -3.53 -26.76
CA ARG A 707 10.66 -4.26 -27.23
C ARG A 707 9.35 -3.54 -26.89
N TRP A 708 9.27 -2.96 -25.70
CA TRP A 708 8.08 -2.21 -25.31
C TRP A 708 7.85 -0.99 -26.21
N GLN A 709 8.90 -0.26 -26.52
CA GLN A 709 8.82 0.92 -27.40
C GLN A 709 8.58 0.56 -28.86
N ALA A 710 9.09 -0.58 -29.33
CA ALA A 710 8.84 -1.09 -30.67
C ALA A 710 7.40 -1.61 -30.88
N GLY A 711 6.64 -1.84 -29.82
CA GLY A 711 5.28 -2.41 -29.90
C GLY A 711 5.28 -3.86 -30.39
N GLU A 712 6.42 -4.57 -30.29
CA GLU A 712 6.56 -5.94 -30.78
C GLU A 712 5.91 -6.94 -29.83
N PRO A 713 4.98 -7.80 -30.31
CA PRO A 713 4.55 -8.96 -29.55
C PRO A 713 5.70 -9.95 -29.45
N VAL A 714 5.82 -10.60 -28.29
CA VAL A 714 6.87 -11.58 -28.01
C VAL A 714 6.86 -12.68 -29.04
N ALA A 715 7.98 -12.88 -29.76
CA ALA A 715 8.29 -14.17 -30.30
C ALA A 715 8.44 -15.15 -29.11
N PRO A 716 7.75 -16.31 -29.12
CA PRO A 716 7.95 -17.30 -28.06
C PRO A 716 9.46 -17.60 -28.01
N CYS A 717 10.06 -17.47 -26.83
CA CYS A 717 11.42 -17.95 -26.60
C CYS A 717 11.51 -19.34 -27.19
N ALA A 718 12.37 -19.54 -28.17
CA ALA A 718 12.78 -20.87 -28.60
C ALA A 718 13.42 -21.54 -27.37
N ALA A 719 12.59 -22.22 -26.60
CA ALA A 719 13.04 -23.15 -25.59
C ALA A 719 13.66 -24.29 -26.36
N GLY A 720 14.97 -24.20 -26.57
CA GLY A 720 15.76 -25.42 -26.77
C GLY A 720 15.61 -26.23 -25.50
N HIS A 721 14.71 -27.19 -25.57
CA HIS A 721 14.77 -28.50 -24.94
C HIS A 721 13.39 -29.16 -24.94
N GLY A 722 13.31 -30.28 -25.71
CA GLY A 722 12.49 -31.45 -25.37
C GLY A 722 10.97 -31.24 -25.45
N GLU A 723 10.43 -31.79 -26.49
CA GLU A 723 9.03 -32.16 -26.62
C GLU A 723 8.48 -32.70 -25.29
N LEU A 724 7.63 -31.93 -24.63
CA LEU A 724 6.65 -32.46 -23.70
C LEU A 724 5.34 -32.49 -24.45
N GLU A 725 4.97 -33.67 -24.93
CA GLU A 725 3.65 -34.00 -25.43
C GLU A 725 2.55 -33.52 -24.51
N PRO A 726 1.42 -33.07 -25.04
CA PRO A 726 0.26 -32.70 -24.25
C PRO A 726 -0.51 -33.97 -23.85
N ALA A 727 -0.07 -34.63 -22.79
CA ALA A 727 -0.79 -35.74 -22.17
C ALA A 727 -1.43 -35.30 -20.86
N VAL A 728 -2.46 -34.46 -20.91
CA VAL A 728 -3.56 -34.36 -19.90
C VAL A 728 -4.71 -33.54 -20.47
N ALA A 729 -5.45 -34.11 -21.41
CA ALA A 729 -6.78 -33.64 -21.76
C ALA A 729 -7.65 -34.79 -22.29
N THR A 730 -7.67 -35.93 -21.58
CA THR A 730 -8.69 -36.99 -21.80
C THR A 730 -8.68 -37.92 -20.58
N ARG A 731 -9.28 -37.48 -19.46
CA ARG A 731 -9.82 -38.40 -18.44
C ARG A 731 -10.69 -37.70 -17.39
N VAL A 732 -11.78 -37.10 -17.84
CA VAL A 732 -12.98 -36.88 -17.01
C VAL A 732 -14.21 -37.02 -17.92
N GLU A 733 -14.45 -38.21 -18.39
CA GLU A 733 -15.77 -38.67 -18.84
C GLU A 733 -15.70 -40.19 -18.88
N ARG A 734 -16.11 -40.83 -17.79
CA ARG A 734 -16.69 -42.17 -17.63
C ARG A 734 -16.43 -42.73 -16.25
N SER A 735 -17.29 -42.41 -15.32
CA SER A 735 -17.78 -43.33 -14.30
C SER A 735 -19.03 -42.71 -13.68
N GLY A 736 -20.12 -42.86 -14.40
CA GLY A 736 -21.43 -42.88 -13.83
C GLY A 736 -21.84 -44.35 -13.82
N GLU A 737 -21.92 -44.88 -12.64
CA GLU A 737 -22.83 -45.94 -12.18
C GLU A 737 -22.79 -45.92 -10.65
#